data_41d264826ace67776452ad313acbf2cd
#
_entry.id   41d264826ace67776452ad313acbf2cd
#
_cell.length_a   1.000
_cell.length_b   1.000
_cell.length_c   1.000
_cell.angle_alpha   90.00
_cell.angle_beta   90.00
_cell.angle_gamma   90.00
#
_symmetry.space_group_name_H-M   'P 1'
#
loop_
_entity.id
_entity.type
_entity.pdbx_description
1 polymer ?
#
loop_
_entity_poly.entity_id
_entity_poly.type
_entity_poly.pdbx_seq_one_letter_code
_entity_poly.pdbx_strand_id
1 'polypeptide(L)'
;MKSVKLIKYATVVLFILIVLAVAGTIAVYNFYPKDSVGALLTSHAQDDLKRKVTIKGLDYSLKGIVLKGVTIYDGISEKDPVFASAENAIARFSILKLITQKRFDINHIRLQKLFLNIAYTNGTSNIEKLLRDLKSEEASSFSTRIDSIVLAGARISLNNPPAVLQPLAGEYTIDGRIYFNGDSYTLGDATIVLPSKRGTMHPDISLVVKNGDFSITGDVDLEKCSLLWVYTWGENVSLPYHDVSAKVSGLSITSKSVEGSLRGYSTITGNRQLMVNGFCKVNIPAKTVFISNTRGSVQTSSFTIDEFLFLFDGSIKKFRISNIKTQLNDVMPILSFLPSDLFGETAGNLSFDNGKYNGALTLNVGYKRKENLIRNLKGAAVIRDNIIDSTPFTVLIYNQPCTINLATTDGGFKTITANIYCKDFSYDTVADTAAKNSAADSFVPHALPFQANGKIEIDSLRINTFNASKAITNYQFAGSKLTLTNASCQFLGGDIRGKGAIDFSSPAPHAEIAMQFNAIKIQNFSKYSDRIKDRFFGSANGNSELSFTIGSRDDIMNSLRGKLEFVIDKGKLVNTGIQDGLGVWLEDLKYKLKDLEFNKIYGNIGITGNNYQIHSFVFNAPDIRMKINGFFNRDLSGDVRIDLEFTRHFFQDIPNPAVFLQLNKYKRDRWYVIPFQARGMDIVSSKNIVRLH
;
A
#
# COMPACT_ATOMS: atom_id res chain seq x y z
N MET A 1 -15.58 0.63 35.84
CA MET A 1 -16.14 0.87 37.17
C MET A 1 -16.22 2.35 37.56
N LYS A 2 -15.26 3.22 37.22
CA LYS A 2 -15.28 4.65 37.60
C LYS A 2 -16.34 5.48 36.86
N SER A 3 -16.61 5.22 35.57
CA SER A 3 -17.55 5.99 34.73
C SER A 3 -19.02 5.84 35.11
N VAL A 4 -19.44 4.70 35.65
CA VAL A 4 -20.82 4.46 36.11
C VAL A 4 -21.15 5.28 37.33
N LYS A 5 -20.17 5.46 38.20
CA LYS A 5 -20.31 6.37 39.36
C LYS A 5 -20.50 7.82 38.90
N LEU A 6 -19.90 8.19 37.74
CA LEU A 6 -19.99 9.56 37.19
C LEU A 6 -21.44 9.94 36.82
N ILE A 7 -22.18 9.05 36.15
CA ILE A 7 -23.58 9.29 35.75
C ILE A 7 -24.50 9.31 36.97
N LYS A 8 -24.35 8.36 37.90
CA LYS A 8 -25.10 8.32 39.16
C LYS A 8 -24.91 9.61 39.94
N TYR A 9 -23.84 10.28 39.75
CA TYR A 9 -23.37 11.43 40.51
C TYR A 9 -23.73 12.79 39.87
N ALA A 10 -23.71 12.88 38.53
CA ALA A 10 -24.34 14.00 37.84
C ALA A 10 -25.84 14.10 38.22
N THR A 11 -26.48 12.93 38.37
CA THR A 11 -27.86 12.83 38.88
C THR A 11 -27.98 13.27 40.33
N VAL A 12 -26.95 13.01 41.16
CA VAL A 12 -26.97 13.48 42.59
C VAL A 12 -26.77 14.99 42.70
N VAL A 13 -25.88 15.61 41.93
CA VAL A 13 -25.72 17.08 41.89
C VAL A 13 -27.02 17.73 41.44
N LEU A 14 -27.64 17.16 40.43
CA LEU A 14 -28.95 17.58 39.97
C LEU A 14 -30.04 17.37 41.04
N PHE A 15 -29.99 16.24 41.76
CA PHE A 15 -30.87 15.93 42.88
C PHE A 15 -30.73 16.95 44.03
N ILE A 16 -29.52 17.42 44.32
CA ILE A 16 -29.28 18.43 45.36
C ILE A 16 -29.84 19.79 44.94
N LEU A 17 -29.71 20.21 43.68
CA LEU A 17 -30.40 21.38 43.14
C LEU A 17 -31.92 21.27 43.31
N ILE A 18 -32.46 20.08 43.30
CA ILE A 18 -33.87 19.76 43.48
C ILE A 18 -34.26 19.78 44.95
N VAL A 19 -33.48 19.17 45.82
CA VAL A 19 -33.72 19.23 47.30
C VAL A 19 -33.72 20.66 47.75
N LEU A 20 -32.90 21.53 47.20
CA LEU A 20 -32.89 22.96 47.44
C LEU A 20 -34.18 23.64 46.97
N ALA A 21 -34.74 23.31 45.84
CA ALA A 21 -36.05 23.79 45.40
C ALA A 21 -37.17 23.33 46.33
N VAL A 22 -37.06 22.14 46.92
CA VAL A 22 -38.00 21.52 47.85
C VAL A 22 -37.97 22.19 49.22
N ALA A 23 -36.81 22.37 49.83
CA ALA A 23 -36.66 23.07 51.10
C ALA A 23 -37.18 24.50 51.01
N GLY A 24 -36.98 25.19 49.91
CA GLY A 24 -37.53 26.49 49.62
C GLY A 24 -39.04 26.52 49.57
N THR A 25 -39.70 25.47 49.11
CA THR A 25 -41.18 25.42 49.06
C THR A 25 -41.81 25.29 50.43
N ILE A 26 -41.18 24.55 51.32
CA ILE A 26 -41.60 24.41 52.70
C ILE A 26 -41.46 25.76 53.44
N ALA A 27 -40.44 26.56 53.18
CA ALA A 27 -40.24 27.90 53.71
C ALA A 27 -41.24 28.93 53.15
N VAL A 28 -41.69 28.79 51.91
CA VAL A 28 -42.73 29.63 51.27
C VAL A 28 -44.10 29.47 51.97
N TYR A 29 -44.37 28.27 52.46
CA TYR A 29 -45.60 28.00 53.19
C TYR A 29 -45.73 28.84 54.51
N ASN A 30 -44.61 29.39 55.03
CA ASN A 30 -44.53 30.17 56.27
C ASN A 30 -44.38 31.67 56.04
N PHE A 31 -44.79 32.25 54.90
CA PHE A 31 -44.81 33.72 54.64
C PHE A 31 -43.42 34.41 54.65
N TYR A 32 -42.34 33.80 54.19
CA TYR A 32 -41.06 34.51 54.12
C TYR A 32 -40.94 35.37 52.84
N PRO A 33 -40.30 36.57 52.93
CA PRO A 33 -39.92 37.35 51.73
C PRO A 33 -39.02 36.58 50.81
N LYS A 34 -39.13 36.84 49.47
CA LYS A 34 -38.34 36.12 48.42
C LYS A 34 -36.84 36.13 48.69
N ASP A 35 -36.32 37.25 49.19
CA ASP A 35 -34.86 37.37 49.44
C ASP A 35 -34.41 36.50 50.63
N SER A 36 -35.23 36.37 51.67
CA SER A 36 -34.95 35.52 52.82
C SER A 36 -34.98 34.02 52.43
N VAL A 37 -35.93 33.63 51.58
CA VAL A 37 -36.01 32.26 51.06
C VAL A 37 -34.84 32.00 50.19
N GLY A 38 -34.41 32.92 49.30
CA GLY A 38 -33.26 32.82 48.49
C GLY A 38 -31.95 32.65 49.27
N ALA A 39 -31.79 33.41 50.33
CA ALA A 39 -30.67 33.33 51.26
C ALA A 39 -30.62 31.98 52.00
N LEU A 40 -31.76 31.50 52.48
CA LEU A 40 -31.87 30.20 53.16
C LEU A 40 -31.53 29.05 52.20
N LEU A 41 -32.04 29.09 50.98
CA LEU A 41 -31.76 28.11 49.96
C LEU A 41 -30.28 28.11 49.61
N THR A 42 -29.65 29.25 49.45
CA THR A 42 -28.27 29.41 49.18
C THR A 42 -27.39 28.85 50.32
N SER A 43 -27.73 29.13 51.57
CA SER A 43 -27.02 28.60 52.73
C SER A 43 -27.09 27.07 52.79
N HIS A 44 -28.31 26.49 52.74
CA HIS A 44 -28.47 25.05 52.75
C HIS A 44 -27.76 24.39 51.60
N ALA A 45 -27.79 24.98 50.39
CA ALA A 45 -27.05 24.47 49.25
C ALA A 45 -25.54 24.44 49.47
N GLN A 46 -25.01 25.48 50.10
CA GLN A 46 -23.58 25.55 50.43
C GLN A 46 -23.20 24.51 51.49
N ASP A 47 -24.05 24.33 52.49
CA ASP A 47 -23.83 23.37 53.56
C ASP A 47 -23.84 21.91 53.04
N ASP A 48 -24.82 21.58 52.21
CA ASP A 48 -25.00 20.27 51.62
C ASP A 48 -23.90 19.95 50.61
N LEU A 49 -23.57 20.90 49.70
CA LEU A 49 -22.58 20.71 48.65
C LEU A 49 -21.15 20.93 49.13
N LYS A 50 -20.95 21.56 50.31
CA LYS A 50 -19.65 22.03 50.80
C LYS A 50 -18.90 22.88 49.77
N ARG A 51 -19.67 23.64 48.98
CA ARG A 51 -19.18 24.48 47.88
C ARG A 51 -19.90 25.83 47.90
N LYS A 52 -19.26 26.84 47.35
CA LYS A 52 -19.93 28.13 47.18
C LYS A 52 -21.04 28.02 46.16
N VAL A 53 -22.25 28.45 46.54
CA VAL A 53 -23.41 28.53 45.66
C VAL A 53 -23.91 29.97 45.67
N THR A 54 -24.32 30.45 44.50
CA THR A 54 -24.98 31.77 44.37
C THR A 54 -26.26 31.60 43.56
N ILE A 55 -27.32 32.31 44.01
CA ILE A 55 -28.61 32.37 43.32
C ILE A 55 -28.96 33.84 43.16
N LYS A 56 -29.06 34.32 41.92
CA LYS A 56 -29.30 35.72 41.58
C LYS A 56 -30.76 36.15 41.85
N GLY A 57 -31.68 35.22 41.74
CA GLY A 57 -33.08 35.51 41.96
C GLY A 57 -33.96 34.30 42.15
N LEU A 58 -35.06 34.44 42.80
CA LEU A 58 -36.05 33.41 43.06
C LEU A 58 -37.44 33.92 42.70
N ASP A 59 -38.17 33.15 41.92
CA ASP A 59 -39.63 33.33 41.73
C ASP A 59 -40.35 32.03 42.10
N TYR A 60 -41.49 32.16 42.74
CA TYR A 60 -42.30 31.02 43.09
C TYR A 60 -43.79 31.28 42.83
N SER A 61 -44.52 30.19 42.52
CA SER A 61 -45.99 30.23 42.33
C SER A 61 -46.62 28.92 42.77
N LEU A 62 -47.95 28.84 42.77
CA LEU A 62 -48.69 27.61 43.07
C LEU A 62 -48.30 26.40 42.11
N LYS A 63 -47.64 26.66 41.03
CA LYS A 63 -47.26 25.66 40.02
C LYS A 63 -45.80 25.27 40.08
N GLY A 64 -44.98 25.90 40.94
CA GLY A 64 -43.57 25.57 41.01
C GLY A 64 -42.66 26.74 41.40
N ILE A 65 -41.37 26.48 41.34
CA ILE A 65 -40.26 27.41 41.69
C ILE A 65 -39.38 27.64 40.45
N VAL A 66 -38.89 28.87 40.30
CA VAL A 66 -37.90 29.27 39.30
C VAL A 66 -36.70 29.88 40.02
N LEU A 67 -35.55 29.24 39.95
CA LEU A 67 -34.27 29.80 40.38
C LEU A 67 -33.58 30.42 39.17
N LYS A 68 -33.19 31.70 39.32
CA LYS A 68 -32.51 32.46 38.24
C LYS A 68 -31.04 32.64 38.56
N GLY A 69 -30.19 32.41 37.59
CA GLY A 69 -28.74 32.63 37.69
C GLY A 69 -28.11 31.81 38.81
N VAL A 70 -28.37 30.51 38.84
CA VAL A 70 -27.74 29.58 39.79
C VAL A 70 -26.31 29.32 39.35
N THR A 71 -25.34 29.49 40.27
CA THR A 71 -23.93 29.16 40.02
C THR A 71 -23.36 28.38 41.19
N ILE A 72 -22.69 27.29 40.92
CA ILE A 72 -21.96 26.44 41.87
C ILE A 72 -20.49 26.52 41.50
N TYR A 73 -19.64 26.85 42.44
CA TYR A 73 -18.22 26.95 42.25
C TYR A 73 -17.53 25.62 42.63
N ASP A 74 -16.32 25.35 42.13
CA ASP A 74 -15.58 24.11 42.41
C ASP A 74 -14.88 24.13 43.79
N GLY A 75 -15.11 25.16 44.60
CA GLY A 75 -14.61 25.34 45.95
C GLY A 75 -15.56 26.20 46.78
N ILE A 76 -15.04 26.77 47.89
CA ILE A 76 -15.81 27.53 48.89
C ILE A 76 -15.86 29.03 48.59
N SER A 77 -15.21 29.48 47.50
CA SER A 77 -15.12 30.91 47.15
C SER A 77 -15.66 31.17 45.74
N GLU A 78 -16.19 32.38 45.52
CA GLU A 78 -16.58 32.85 44.19
C GLU A 78 -15.40 33.10 43.25
N LYS A 79 -14.16 33.04 43.78
CA LYS A 79 -12.92 33.09 42.97
C LYS A 79 -12.54 31.72 42.38
N ASP A 80 -13.14 30.65 42.89
CA ASP A 80 -12.89 29.31 42.38
C ASP A 80 -13.57 29.12 41.00
N PRO A 81 -13.07 28.20 40.16
CA PRO A 81 -13.70 27.92 38.86
C PRO A 81 -15.18 27.55 39.02
N VAL A 82 -16.00 27.93 38.04
CA VAL A 82 -17.39 27.49 37.99
C VAL A 82 -17.44 26.00 37.71
N PHE A 83 -18.08 25.26 38.63
CA PHE A 83 -18.37 23.82 38.45
C PHE A 83 -19.64 23.61 37.63
N ALA A 84 -20.73 24.30 38.02
CA ALA A 84 -21.99 24.25 37.29
C ALA A 84 -22.71 25.60 37.36
N SER A 85 -23.41 25.96 36.30
CA SER A 85 -24.31 27.13 36.32
C SER A 85 -25.54 26.89 35.46
N ALA A 86 -26.66 27.51 35.79
CA ALA A 86 -27.89 27.52 35.01
C ALA A 86 -28.48 28.91 34.96
N GLU A 87 -28.91 29.35 33.77
CA GLU A 87 -29.62 30.63 33.66
C GLU A 87 -30.95 30.57 34.40
N ASN A 88 -31.70 29.49 34.19
CA ASN A 88 -32.95 29.22 34.96
C ASN A 88 -33.03 27.72 35.29
N ALA A 89 -33.41 27.42 36.54
CA ALA A 89 -33.79 26.08 36.96
C ALA A 89 -35.27 26.15 37.41
N ILE A 90 -36.15 25.52 36.65
CA ILE A 90 -37.59 25.56 36.82
C ILE A 90 -38.07 24.19 37.29
N ALA A 91 -38.56 24.12 38.53
CA ALA A 91 -39.17 22.89 39.06
C ALA A 91 -40.69 23.06 39.14
N ARG A 92 -41.42 22.15 38.50
CA ARG A 92 -42.90 22.12 38.57
C ARG A 92 -43.36 20.96 39.45
N PHE A 93 -44.24 21.24 40.37
CA PHE A 93 -44.78 20.25 41.29
C PHE A 93 -46.25 20.56 41.64
N SER A 94 -46.98 19.59 42.23
CA SER A 94 -48.34 19.71 42.61
C SER A 94 -48.44 20.00 44.12
N ILE A 95 -48.78 21.21 44.49
CA ILE A 95 -48.99 21.59 45.88
C ILE A 95 -50.12 20.77 46.50
N LEU A 96 -51.16 20.43 45.73
CA LEU A 96 -52.30 19.63 46.24
C LEU A 96 -51.81 18.24 46.73
N LYS A 97 -50.95 17.60 46.04
CA LYS A 97 -50.36 16.30 46.45
C LYS A 97 -49.47 16.45 47.68
N LEU A 98 -48.71 17.54 47.75
CA LEU A 98 -47.89 17.83 48.92
C LEU A 98 -48.75 17.96 50.21
N ILE A 99 -49.88 18.66 50.12
CA ILE A 99 -50.76 18.88 51.25
C ILE A 99 -51.54 17.61 51.64
N THR A 100 -52.05 16.90 50.63
CA THR A 100 -52.98 15.77 50.91
C THR A 100 -52.22 14.46 51.19
N GLN A 101 -51.03 14.26 50.57
CA GLN A 101 -50.29 13.00 50.63
C GLN A 101 -48.95 13.09 51.35
N LYS A 102 -48.58 14.30 51.84
CA LYS A 102 -47.25 14.58 52.43
C LYS A 102 -46.09 14.06 51.53
N ARG A 103 -46.33 14.04 50.20
CA ARG A 103 -45.41 13.53 49.20
C ARG A 103 -45.07 14.62 48.22
N PHE A 104 -43.78 14.79 47.97
CA PHE A 104 -43.28 15.80 47.07
C PHE A 104 -43.02 15.18 45.71
N ASP A 105 -43.99 15.29 44.79
CA ASP A 105 -43.88 14.78 43.43
C ASP A 105 -43.50 15.93 42.48
N ILE A 106 -42.32 15.92 41.95
CA ILE A 106 -41.85 16.86 40.93
C ILE A 106 -42.09 16.24 39.55
N ASN A 107 -43.02 16.80 38.77
CA ASN A 107 -43.37 16.26 37.46
C ASN A 107 -42.19 16.43 36.49
N HIS A 108 -41.61 17.62 36.44
CA HIS A 108 -40.41 17.86 35.65
C HIS A 108 -39.63 19.07 36.15
N ILE A 109 -38.31 19.00 35.88
CA ILE A 109 -37.39 20.11 36.08
C ILE A 109 -36.90 20.53 34.72
N ARG A 110 -36.90 21.82 34.44
CA ARG A 110 -36.32 22.36 33.21
C ARG A 110 -35.08 23.19 33.55
N LEU A 111 -33.96 22.80 33.04
CA LEU A 111 -32.68 23.50 33.15
C LEU A 111 -32.39 24.21 31.82
N GLN A 112 -32.34 25.55 31.89
CA GLN A 112 -32.06 26.38 30.73
C GLN A 112 -30.62 26.85 30.78
N LYS A 113 -29.89 26.64 29.66
CA LYS A 113 -28.47 26.97 29.49
C LYS A 113 -27.62 26.47 30.67
N LEU A 114 -27.88 25.22 31.09
CA LEU A 114 -27.03 24.56 32.06
C LEU A 114 -25.59 24.51 31.48
N PHE A 115 -24.63 24.94 32.28
CA PHE A 115 -23.22 24.73 32.04
C PHE A 115 -22.68 23.80 33.12
N LEU A 116 -21.98 22.71 32.72
CA LEU A 116 -21.34 21.80 33.65
C LEU A 116 -19.86 21.64 33.21
N ASN A 117 -18.95 21.98 34.10
CA ASN A 117 -17.52 21.90 33.89
C ASN A 117 -16.96 20.67 34.60
N ILE A 118 -16.61 19.63 33.81
CA ILE A 118 -15.95 18.43 34.31
C ILE A 118 -14.44 18.60 34.08
N ALA A 119 -13.72 18.93 35.15
CA ALA A 119 -12.29 19.14 35.10
C ALA A 119 -11.54 18.03 35.84
N TYR A 120 -10.50 17.52 35.25
CA TYR A 120 -9.60 16.52 35.85
C TYR A 120 -8.33 17.19 36.37
N THR A 121 -7.92 16.82 37.59
CA THR A 121 -6.66 17.23 38.23
C THR A 121 -6.00 15.98 38.81
N ASN A 122 -4.79 15.65 38.36
CA ASN A 122 -4.06 14.44 38.79
C ASN A 122 -4.90 13.17 38.65
N GLY A 123 -5.62 13.04 37.53
CA GLY A 123 -6.42 11.86 37.19
C GLY A 123 -7.76 11.72 37.93
N THR A 124 -8.11 12.65 38.83
CA THR A 124 -9.38 12.68 39.54
C THR A 124 -10.23 13.84 39.06
N SER A 125 -11.51 13.59 38.76
CA SER A 125 -12.43 14.65 38.32
C SER A 125 -12.97 15.45 39.52
N ASN A 126 -13.37 16.70 39.29
CA ASN A 126 -14.04 17.54 40.28
C ASN A 126 -15.40 16.95 40.67
N ILE A 127 -16.06 16.19 39.83
CA ILE A 127 -17.25 15.41 40.16
C ILE A 127 -16.92 14.32 41.19
N GLU A 128 -15.84 13.53 40.97
CA GLU A 128 -15.43 12.49 41.93
C GLU A 128 -15.07 13.08 43.30
N LYS A 129 -14.55 14.33 43.36
CA LYS A 129 -14.29 15.05 44.60
C LYS A 129 -15.60 15.40 45.30
N LEU A 130 -16.52 16.04 44.56
CA LEU A 130 -17.85 16.41 45.12
C LEU A 130 -18.56 15.21 45.75
N LEU A 131 -18.44 14.08 45.15
CA LEU A 131 -19.12 12.85 45.59
C LEU A 131 -18.49 12.18 46.79
N ARG A 132 -17.18 12.33 46.96
CA ARG A 132 -16.52 11.96 48.21
C ARG A 132 -17.00 12.83 49.36
N ASP A 133 -17.20 14.11 49.08
CA ASP A 133 -17.61 15.08 50.09
C ASP A 133 -19.07 14.85 50.52
N LEU A 134 -19.95 14.37 49.62
CA LEU A 134 -21.35 14.07 49.87
C LEU A 134 -21.62 12.71 50.54
N LYS A 135 -20.67 11.80 50.64
CA LYS A 135 -20.88 10.45 51.17
C LYS A 135 -21.05 10.35 52.72
N SER A 136 -21.06 11.43 53.43
CA SER A 136 -20.96 11.42 54.90
C SER A 136 -22.28 11.65 55.68
N GLU A 137 -23.48 11.74 55.04
CA GLU A 137 -24.70 12.06 55.77
C GLU A 137 -25.89 11.12 55.52
N GLU A 138 -26.70 10.91 56.57
CA GLU A 138 -27.83 10.00 56.63
C GLU A 138 -29.02 10.42 55.75
N ALA A 139 -29.82 9.43 55.32
CA ALA A 139 -30.96 9.61 54.43
C ALA A 139 -32.04 10.54 55.04
N SER A 140 -32.43 11.58 54.31
CA SER A 140 -33.53 12.46 54.68
C SER A 140 -34.88 11.73 54.71
N SER A 141 -35.75 12.08 55.66
CA SER A 141 -37.08 11.48 55.92
C SER A 141 -38.16 11.78 54.86
N PHE A 142 -37.83 12.49 53.76
CA PHE A 142 -38.78 12.83 52.71
C PHE A 142 -38.53 12.03 51.47
N SER A 143 -39.55 11.31 50.96
CA SER A 143 -39.46 10.65 49.63
C SER A 143 -39.78 11.67 48.54
N THR A 144 -38.78 12.03 47.74
CA THR A 144 -38.95 12.90 46.57
C THR A 144 -38.96 12.05 45.31
N ARG A 145 -40.00 12.22 44.48
CA ARG A 145 -40.05 11.60 43.15
C ARG A 145 -39.91 12.66 42.08
N ILE A 146 -39.00 12.43 41.16
CA ILE A 146 -38.82 13.24 39.96
C ILE A 146 -39.15 12.37 38.75
N ASP A 147 -40.07 12.85 37.90
CA ASP A 147 -40.46 12.09 36.71
C ASP A 147 -39.52 12.40 35.54
N SER A 148 -39.12 13.64 35.37
CA SER A 148 -38.18 13.99 34.26
C SER A 148 -37.41 15.29 34.47
N ILE A 149 -36.29 15.41 33.75
CA ILE A 149 -35.47 16.62 33.60
C ILE A 149 -35.38 17.00 32.14
N VAL A 150 -35.71 18.24 31.82
CA VAL A 150 -35.58 18.82 30.48
C VAL A 150 -34.30 19.66 30.44
N LEU A 151 -33.40 19.33 29.59
CA LEU A 151 -32.20 20.09 29.26
C LEU A 151 -32.49 20.98 28.05
N ALA A 152 -32.29 22.27 28.17
CA ALA A 152 -32.49 23.22 27.09
C ALA A 152 -31.22 24.07 26.91
N GLY A 153 -30.48 23.82 25.87
CA GLY A 153 -29.18 24.43 25.59
C GLY A 153 -28.13 24.12 26.66
N ALA A 154 -28.12 22.90 27.20
CA ALA A 154 -27.14 22.50 28.19
C ALA A 154 -25.74 22.32 27.52
N ARG A 155 -24.70 22.81 28.20
CA ARG A 155 -23.29 22.66 27.75
C ARG A 155 -22.52 21.90 28.81
N ILE A 156 -21.84 20.86 28.38
CA ILE A 156 -20.95 20.06 29.23
C ILE A 156 -19.54 20.19 28.69
N SER A 157 -18.63 20.74 29.49
CA SER A 157 -17.21 20.86 29.15
C SER A 157 -16.41 19.77 29.86
N LEU A 158 -15.63 19.00 29.09
CA LEU A 158 -14.73 17.97 29.58
C LEU A 158 -13.29 18.45 29.42
N ASN A 159 -12.65 18.84 30.52
CA ASN A 159 -11.34 19.49 30.53
C ASN A 159 -10.26 18.59 31.13
N ASN A 160 -9.10 18.48 30.45
CA ASN A 160 -7.94 17.74 30.91
C ASN A 160 -8.24 16.30 31.35
N PRO A 161 -9.03 15.52 30.61
CA PRO A 161 -9.28 14.12 30.97
C PRO A 161 -8.02 13.28 30.90
N PRO A 162 -7.97 12.13 31.60
CA PRO A 162 -6.89 11.16 31.47
C PRO A 162 -6.66 10.75 30.00
N ALA A 163 -5.45 10.29 29.65
CA ALA A 163 -5.04 9.96 28.28
C ALA A 163 -6.08 9.08 27.52
N VAL A 164 -6.68 8.10 28.21
CA VAL A 164 -7.72 7.23 27.63
C VAL A 164 -9.00 8.00 27.25
N LEU A 165 -9.31 9.09 27.92
CA LEU A 165 -10.50 9.93 27.66
C LEU A 165 -10.15 11.22 26.91
N GLN A 166 -8.87 11.47 26.61
CA GLN A 166 -8.41 12.68 25.92
C GLN A 166 -9.13 12.93 24.58
N PRO A 167 -9.46 11.91 23.77
CA PRO A 167 -10.22 12.12 22.53
C PRO A 167 -11.63 12.69 22.76
N LEU A 168 -12.19 12.54 23.96
CA LEU A 168 -13.52 13.07 24.35
C LEU A 168 -13.44 14.47 24.93
N ALA A 169 -12.26 15.07 25.07
CA ALA A 169 -12.11 16.43 25.58
C ALA A 169 -12.84 17.45 24.70
N GLY A 170 -13.47 18.42 25.32
CA GLY A 170 -14.17 19.51 24.65
C GLY A 170 -15.54 19.84 25.22
N GLU A 171 -16.24 20.73 24.54
CA GLU A 171 -17.56 21.20 24.95
C GLU A 171 -18.66 20.54 24.11
N TYR A 172 -19.60 19.88 24.78
CA TYR A 172 -20.80 19.25 24.21
C TYR A 172 -22.00 20.16 24.46
N THR A 173 -22.87 20.31 23.46
CA THR A 173 -24.18 20.93 23.64
C THR A 173 -25.25 19.85 23.63
N ILE A 174 -26.12 19.86 24.64
CA ILE A 174 -27.15 18.84 24.85
C ILE A 174 -28.51 19.50 25.00
N ASP A 175 -29.42 19.11 24.13
CA ASP A 175 -30.87 19.36 24.31
C ASP A 175 -31.55 17.99 24.45
N GLY A 176 -32.54 17.85 25.33
CA GLY A 176 -33.21 16.57 25.51
C GLY A 176 -33.95 16.43 26.80
N ARG A 177 -34.47 15.24 27.07
CA ARG A 177 -35.20 14.92 28.28
C ARG A 177 -34.69 13.64 28.93
N ILE A 178 -34.41 13.72 30.21
CA ILE A 178 -34.08 12.56 31.05
C ILE A 178 -35.34 12.16 31.83
N TYR A 179 -35.80 10.95 31.64
CA TYR A 179 -36.90 10.35 32.38
C TYR A 179 -36.34 9.46 33.48
N PHE A 180 -37.03 9.43 34.62
CA PHE A 180 -36.67 8.65 35.81
C PHE A 180 -37.74 7.59 36.06
N ASN A 181 -37.35 6.34 36.15
CA ASN A 181 -38.25 5.24 36.48
C ASN A 181 -37.52 4.23 37.39
N GLY A 182 -37.58 4.48 38.70
CA GLY A 182 -36.82 3.69 39.68
C GLY A 182 -35.31 3.81 39.44
N ASP A 183 -34.68 2.68 39.20
CA ASP A 183 -33.23 2.58 38.89
C ASP A 183 -32.88 2.79 37.41
N SER A 184 -33.90 3.20 36.62
CA SER A 184 -33.73 3.41 35.18
C SER A 184 -33.80 4.90 34.83
N TYR A 185 -32.88 5.33 33.97
CA TYR A 185 -32.76 6.69 33.45
C TYR A 185 -32.81 6.63 31.94
N THR A 186 -33.82 7.20 31.30
CA THR A 186 -33.94 7.23 29.85
C THR A 186 -33.65 8.64 29.35
N LEU A 187 -32.68 8.78 28.45
CA LEU A 187 -32.41 9.99 27.69
C LEU A 187 -33.11 9.86 26.33
N GLY A 188 -34.21 10.56 26.18
CA GLY A 188 -35.01 10.58 24.96
C GLY A 188 -35.18 11.99 24.40
N ASP A 189 -35.64 12.08 23.16
CA ASP A 189 -35.79 13.33 22.42
C ASP A 189 -34.50 14.19 22.47
N ALA A 190 -33.35 13.51 22.47
CA ALA A 190 -32.10 14.19 22.74
C ALA A 190 -31.31 14.49 21.46
N THR A 191 -30.66 15.65 21.49
CA THR A 191 -29.69 16.06 20.47
C THR A 191 -28.41 16.44 21.18
N ILE A 192 -27.32 15.80 20.85
CA ILE A 192 -25.98 16.06 21.37
C ILE A 192 -25.10 16.54 20.23
N VAL A 193 -24.66 17.80 20.30
CA VAL A 193 -23.65 18.33 19.36
C VAL A 193 -22.28 18.05 19.94
N LEU A 194 -21.45 17.37 19.16
CA LEU A 194 -20.09 16.99 19.54
C LEU A 194 -19.11 18.18 19.53
N PRO A 195 -18.03 18.14 20.32
CA PRO A 195 -17.04 19.22 20.40
C PRO A 195 -16.51 19.61 19.03
N SER A 196 -16.25 20.91 18.84
CA SER A 196 -15.69 21.46 17.58
C SER A 196 -16.54 21.16 16.35
N LYS A 197 -17.87 21.02 16.52
CA LYS A 197 -18.82 20.69 15.44
C LYS A 197 -18.49 19.38 14.71
N ARG A 198 -17.95 18.40 15.42
CA ARG A 198 -17.60 17.08 14.86
C ARG A 198 -18.79 16.19 14.53
N GLY A 199 -20.01 16.72 14.54
CA GLY A 199 -21.25 16.02 14.22
C GLY A 199 -22.28 16.12 15.30
N THR A 200 -23.42 15.49 15.05
CA THR A 200 -24.57 15.46 15.95
C THR A 200 -24.99 14.03 16.24
N MET A 201 -25.38 13.75 17.46
CA MET A 201 -25.91 12.45 17.89
C MET A 201 -27.34 12.66 18.42
N HIS A 202 -28.23 11.75 18.04
CA HIS A 202 -29.60 11.69 18.52
C HIS A 202 -29.81 10.38 19.29
N PRO A 203 -29.44 10.32 20.57
CA PRO A 203 -29.62 9.13 21.39
C PRO A 203 -31.05 8.99 21.91
N ASP A 204 -31.57 7.78 21.85
CA ASP A 204 -32.72 7.30 22.59
C ASP A 204 -32.28 6.09 23.42
N ILE A 205 -31.74 6.36 24.60
CA ILE A 205 -31.03 5.37 25.40
C ILE A 205 -31.56 5.33 26.84
N SER A 206 -31.59 4.15 27.42
CA SER A 206 -31.90 3.91 28.80
C SER A 206 -30.69 3.38 29.55
N LEU A 207 -30.38 4.02 30.68
CA LEU A 207 -29.35 3.61 31.62
C LEU A 207 -30.05 2.95 32.83
N VAL A 208 -29.68 1.76 33.14
CA VAL A 208 -30.07 1.05 34.37
C VAL A 208 -28.83 0.88 35.24
N VAL A 209 -28.94 1.25 36.51
CA VAL A 209 -27.86 1.08 37.51
C VAL A 209 -28.37 0.20 38.63
N LYS A 210 -27.81 -0.99 38.77
CA LYS A 210 -28.22 -1.94 39.79
C LYS A 210 -27.01 -2.63 40.43
N ASN A 211 -26.95 -2.68 41.75
CA ASN A 211 -25.89 -3.32 42.52
C ASN A 211 -24.44 -2.93 42.10
N GLY A 212 -24.24 -1.69 41.68
CA GLY A 212 -22.93 -1.18 41.25
C GLY A 212 -22.55 -1.50 39.79
N ASP A 213 -23.36 -2.29 39.10
CA ASP A 213 -23.24 -2.51 37.64
C ASP A 213 -24.16 -1.55 36.88
N PHE A 214 -23.80 -1.31 35.61
CA PHE A 214 -24.63 -0.49 34.73
C PHE A 214 -24.91 -1.18 33.40
N SER A 215 -26.05 -0.85 32.84
CA SER A 215 -26.40 -1.23 31.47
C SER A 215 -27.03 -0.03 30.77
N ILE A 216 -26.48 0.32 29.59
CA ILE A 216 -27.08 1.30 28.69
C ILE A 216 -27.64 0.53 27.52
N THR A 217 -28.92 0.74 27.21
CA THR A 217 -29.57 0.10 26.05
C THR A 217 -30.37 1.14 25.29
N GLY A 218 -30.52 0.93 23.97
CA GLY A 218 -31.33 1.81 23.11
C GLY A 218 -30.79 1.96 21.70
N ASP A 219 -31.16 3.07 21.08
CA ASP A 219 -30.78 3.42 19.73
C ASP A 219 -30.02 4.76 19.71
N VAL A 220 -29.14 4.95 18.73
CA VAL A 220 -28.42 6.22 18.51
C VAL A 220 -28.35 6.51 17.03
N ASP A 221 -28.86 7.65 16.61
CA ASP A 221 -28.63 8.14 15.25
C ASP A 221 -27.43 9.12 15.26
N LEU A 222 -26.50 8.91 14.33
CA LEU A 222 -25.31 9.71 14.12
C LEU A 222 -25.45 10.52 12.83
N GLU A 223 -25.26 11.83 12.91
CA GLU A 223 -25.31 12.70 11.74
C GLU A 223 -23.96 13.40 11.54
N LYS A 224 -23.32 13.13 10.41
CA LYS A 224 -22.03 13.73 10.02
C LYS A 224 -20.99 13.72 11.13
N CYS A 225 -20.94 12.63 11.89
CA CYS A 225 -19.99 12.49 12.98
C CYS A 225 -18.58 12.21 12.43
N SER A 226 -17.65 13.10 12.72
CA SER A 226 -16.24 12.88 12.40
C SER A 226 -15.67 11.80 13.31
N LEU A 227 -15.12 10.74 12.72
CA LEU A 227 -14.44 9.67 13.46
C LEU A 227 -13.00 10.01 13.87
N LEU A 228 -12.54 11.24 13.66
CA LEU A 228 -11.18 11.64 14.04
C LEU A 228 -10.85 11.36 15.51
N TRP A 229 -11.84 11.41 16.40
CA TRP A 229 -11.66 11.06 17.80
C TRP A 229 -11.42 9.57 18.04
N VAL A 230 -11.88 8.68 17.16
CA VAL A 230 -11.61 7.23 17.22
C VAL A 230 -10.17 6.93 16.78
N TYR A 231 -9.64 7.72 15.85
CA TYR A 231 -8.28 7.54 15.35
C TYR A 231 -7.19 7.84 16.38
N THR A 232 -7.48 8.76 17.30
CA THR A 232 -6.51 9.11 18.35
C THR A 232 -6.39 8.06 19.45
N TRP A 233 -7.22 7.02 19.44
CA TRP A 233 -7.10 5.88 20.36
C TRP A 233 -6.14 4.78 19.88
N GLY A 234 -5.84 4.75 18.58
CA GLY A 234 -4.89 3.82 17.99
C GLY A 234 -3.72 4.59 17.37
N GLU A 235 -2.50 4.32 17.81
CA GLU A 235 -1.32 4.88 17.17
C GLU A 235 -1.29 4.49 15.68
N ASN A 236 -1.33 5.48 14.78
CA ASN A 236 -1.04 5.36 13.35
C ASN A 236 -2.06 4.67 12.41
N VAL A 237 -3.33 4.62 12.72
CA VAL A 237 -4.32 4.18 11.72
C VAL A 237 -4.93 5.40 11.03
N SER A 238 -4.36 5.78 9.88
CA SER A 238 -4.98 6.75 8.97
C SER A 238 -6.08 6.06 8.16
N LEU A 239 -7.32 6.13 8.63
CA LEU A 239 -8.45 5.65 7.84
C LEU A 239 -8.95 6.78 6.91
N PRO A 240 -9.29 6.48 5.65
CA PRO A 240 -9.72 7.49 4.67
C PRO A 240 -11.19 7.92 4.86
N TYR A 241 -11.74 7.80 6.09
CA TYR A 241 -13.13 8.11 6.39
C TYR A 241 -13.22 9.54 6.93
N HIS A 242 -14.22 10.31 6.45
CA HIS A 242 -14.44 11.68 6.93
C HIS A 242 -15.62 11.75 7.87
N ASP A 243 -16.82 11.73 7.33
CA ASP A 243 -18.04 11.91 8.12
C ASP A 243 -18.87 10.62 8.10
N VAL A 244 -19.36 10.21 9.26
CA VAL A 244 -20.24 9.05 9.42
C VAL A 244 -21.64 9.53 9.75
N SER A 245 -22.60 9.05 8.95
CA SER A 245 -24.01 9.13 9.25
C SER A 245 -24.57 7.73 9.37
N ALA A 246 -25.04 7.36 10.54
CA ALA A 246 -25.43 5.98 10.82
C ALA A 246 -26.48 5.89 11.92
N LYS A 247 -27.30 4.85 11.86
CA LYS A 247 -28.16 4.41 12.95
C LYS A 247 -27.51 3.21 13.63
N VAL A 248 -27.31 3.32 14.93
CA VAL A 248 -26.94 2.21 15.81
C VAL A 248 -28.20 1.75 16.50
N SER A 249 -28.64 0.53 16.23
CA SER A 249 -29.85 -0.04 16.82
C SER A 249 -29.53 -1.21 17.74
N GLY A 250 -30.33 -1.34 18.81
CA GLY A 250 -30.11 -2.38 19.82
C GLY A 250 -28.76 -2.22 20.53
N LEU A 251 -28.32 -0.96 20.71
CA LEU A 251 -27.11 -0.66 21.46
C LEU A 251 -27.24 -1.20 22.88
N SER A 252 -26.25 -1.96 23.30
CA SER A 252 -26.12 -2.46 24.67
C SER A 252 -24.69 -2.23 25.16
N ILE A 253 -24.54 -1.41 26.17
CA ILE A 253 -23.25 -1.09 26.79
C ILE A 253 -23.29 -1.53 28.26
N THR A 254 -22.36 -2.37 28.63
CA THR A 254 -22.16 -2.85 30.00
C THR A 254 -20.70 -2.61 30.41
N SER A 255 -20.38 -2.90 31.69
CA SER A 255 -18.97 -2.92 32.13
C SER A 255 -18.09 -3.94 31.39
N LYS A 256 -18.70 -4.92 30.71
CA LYS A 256 -18.01 -6.03 30.06
C LYS A 256 -18.08 -6.00 28.53
N SER A 257 -19.08 -5.37 27.96
CA SER A 257 -19.29 -5.39 26.50
C SER A 257 -19.99 -4.15 25.97
N VAL A 258 -19.73 -3.88 24.69
CA VAL A 258 -20.49 -2.95 23.87
C VAL A 258 -20.95 -3.70 22.64
N GLU A 259 -22.25 -3.72 22.34
CA GLU A 259 -22.78 -4.38 21.16
C GLU A 259 -23.95 -3.60 20.54
N GLY A 260 -24.13 -3.77 19.23
CA GLY A 260 -25.23 -3.13 18.49
C GLY A 260 -25.13 -3.38 17.01
N SER A 261 -26.25 -3.13 16.32
CA SER A 261 -26.33 -3.18 14.86
C SER A 261 -26.13 -1.78 14.30
N LEU A 262 -25.20 -1.66 13.33
CA LEU A 262 -24.88 -0.42 12.66
C LEU A 262 -25.45 -0.45 11.23
N ARG A 263 -26.17 0.59 10.85
CA ARG A 263 -26.59 0.82 9.47
C ARG A 263 -26.31 2.27 9.10
N GLY A 264 -25.42 2.50 8.18
CA GLY A 264 -25.05 3.86 7.82
C GLY A 264 -24.12 3.95 6.64
N TYR A 265 -23.67 5.16 6.40
CA TYR A 265 -22.69 5.45 5.37
C TYR A 265 -21.61 6.40 5.89
N SER A 266 -20.44 6.32 5.28
CA SER A 266 -19.34 7.24 5.50
C SER A 266 -18.84 7.77 4.16
N THR A 267 -18.49 9.05 4.11
CA THR A 267 -17.80 9.61 2.95
C THR A 267 -16.32 9.28 3.08
N ILE A 268 -15.77 8.66 2.05
CA ILE A 268 -14.34 8.33 1.95
C ILE A 268 -13.65 9.25 0.94
N THR A 269 -12.32 9.23 0.94
CA THR A 269 -11.48 10.02 0.03
C THR A 269 -11.97 9.88 -1.42
N GLY A 270 -12.06 11.01 -2.14
CA GLY A 270 -12.59 11.04 -3.51
C GLY A 270 -14.12 11.14 -3.58
N ASN A 271 -14.79 11.60 -2.51
CA ASN A 271 -16.24 11.82 -2.42
C ASN A 271 -17.08 10.55 -2.68
N ARG A 272 -16.55 9.38 -2.34
CA ARG A 272 -17.22 8.09 -2.45
C ARG A 272 -17.93 7.76 -1.15
N GLN A 273 -19.03 7.03 -1.23
CA GLN A 273 -19.78 6.58 -0.06
C GLN A 273 -19.51 5.11 0.21
N LEU A 274 -19.03 4.81 1.41
CA LEU A 274 -19.02 3.46 1.97
C LEU A 274 -20.31 3.27 2.76
N MET A 275 -21.16 2.36 2.32
CA MET A 275 -22.34 1.93 3.07
C MET A 275 -22.02 0.65 3.84
N VAL A 276 -22.47 0.59 5.08
CA VAL A 276 -22.28 -0.56 5.98
C VAL A 276 -23.58 -0.87 6.71
N ASN A 277 -23.91 -2.14 6.76
CA ASN A 277 -25.02 -2.65 7.56
C ASN A 277 -24.60 -3.97 8.21
N GLY A 278 -24.45 -4.00 9.53
CA GLY A 278 -23.96 -5.18 10.21
C GLY A 278 -24.02 -5.05 11.74
N PHE A 279 -23.54 -6.09 12.40
CA PHE A 279 -23.50 -6.18 13.87
C PHE A 279 -22.05 -6.10 14.36
N CYS A 280 -21.83 -5.35 15.44
CA CYS A 280 -20.54 -5.21 16.09
C CYS A 280 -20.68 -5.51 17.59
N LYS A 281 -19.72 -6.27 18.13
CA LYS A 281 -19.62 -6.57 19.56
C LYS A 281 -18.17 -6.39 20.03
N VAL A 282 -17.99 -5.55 21.01
CA VAL A 282 -16.72 -5.33 21.71
C VAL A 282 -16.76 -6.06 23.05
N ASN A 283 -15.81 -6.93 23.31
CA ASN A 283 -15.63 -7.58 24.59
C ASN A 283 -14.44 -6.92 25.32
N ILE A 284 -14.74 -6.16 26.38
CA ILE A 284 -13.74 -5.34 27.07
C ILE A 284 -12.74 -6.21 27.85
N PRO A 285 -13.15 -7.23 28.65
CA PRO A 285 -12.22 -8.09 29.37
C PRO A 285 -11.31 -8.90 28.44
N ALA A 286 -11.85 -9.42 27.32
CA ALA A 286 -11.10 -10.18 26.34
C ALA A 286 -10.30 -9.31 25.40
N LYS A 287 -10.51 -7.98 25.40
CA LYS A 287 -9.91 -7.00 24.47
C LYS A 287 -10.13 -7.39 23.00
N THR A 288 -11.33 -7.81 22.65
CA THR A 288 -11.68 -8.26 21.30
C THR A 288 -12.81 -7.43 20.70
N VAL A 289 -12.76 -7.26 19.38
CA VAL A 289 -13.85 -6.70 18.57
C VAL A 289 -14.30 -7.78 17.59
N PHE A 290 -15.60 -8.05 17.60
CA PHE A 290 -16.25 -9.02 16.73
C PHE A 290 -17.28 -8.30 15.85
N ILE A 291 -17.14 -8.47 14.53
CA ILE A 291 -18.06 -7.94 13.53
C ILE A 291 -18.69 -9.13 12.82
N SER A 292 -20.01 -9.13 12.62
CA SER A 292 -20.69 -10.24 11.95
C SER A 292 -21.86 -9.77 11.11
N ASN A 293 -22.28 -10.62 10.18
CA ASN A 293 -23.43 -10.39 9.32
C ASN A 293 -23.44 -8.99 8.66
N THR A 294 -22.26 -8.50 8.31
CA THR A 294 -22.08 -7.14 7.84
C THR A 294 -22.00 -7.10 6.32
N ARG A 295 -22.92 -6.37 5.71
CA ARG A 295 -22.88 -6.06 4.28
C ARG A 295 -22.28 -4.69 4.09
N GLY A 296 -21.26 -4.63 3.24
CA GLY A 296 -20.62 -3.38 2.86
C GLY A 296 -20.74 -3.15 1.36
N SER A 297 -20.82 -1.88 0.96
CA SER A 297 -20.72 -1.50 -0.44
C SER A 297 -20.04 -0.15 -0.62
N VAL A 298 -19.26 -0.03 -1.69
CA VAL A 298 -18.64 1.22 -2.11
C VAL A 298 -18.92 1.37 -3.60
N GLN A 299 -19.77 2.31 -3.96
CA GLN A 299 -20.25 2.49 -5.34
C GLN A 299 -20.78 1.18 -5.94
N THR A 300 -20.05 0.57 -6.90
CA THR A 300 -20.42 -0.69 -7.55
C THR A 300 -19.88 -1.92 -6.84
N SER A 301 -18.95 -1.75 -5.91
CA SER A 301 -18.35 -2.81 -5.13
C SER A 301 -19.20 -3.21 -3.94
N SER A 302 -19.22 -4.50 -3.62
CA SER A 302 -19.94 -5.04 -2.48
C SER A 302 -19.23 -6.24 -1.87
N PHE A 303 -19.46 -6.47 -0.59
CA PHE A 303 -18.92 -7.60 0.15
C PHE A 303 -19.80 -7.93 1.37
N THR A 304 -19.69 -9.14 1.86
CA THR A 304 -20.32 -9.58 3.11
C THR A 304 -19.24 -10.05 4.07
N ILE A 305 -19.20 -9.46 5.25
CA ILE A 305 -18.38 -9.95 6.37
C ILE A 305 -19.28 -10.88 7.18
N ASP A 306 -19.08 -12.19 7.04
CA ASP A 306 -19.83 -13.19 7.83
C ASP A 306 -19.36 -13.14 9.29
N GLU A 307 -18.04 -13.05 9.47
CA GLU A 307 -17.38 -12.85 10.77
C GLU A 307 -16.04 -12.14 10.61
N PHE A 308 -15.69 -11.29 11.57
CA PHE A 308 -14.39 -10.65 11.67
C PHE A 308 -14.05 -10.45 13.15
N LEU A 309 -12.97 -11.05 13.62
CA LEU A 309 -12.50 -10.99 15.00
C LEU A 309 -11.07 -10.45 15.04
N PHE A 310 -10.89 -9.35 15.73
CA PHE A 310 -9.57 -8.77 15.97
C PHE A 310 -9.39 -8.32 17.41
N LEU A 311 -8.14 -8.15 17.82
CA LEU A 311 -7.78 -7.66 19.16
C LEU A 311 -7.64 -6.13 19.16
N PHE A 312 -7.60 -5.53 20.34
CA PHE A 312 -7.40 -4.08 20.49
C PHE A 312 -6.02 -3.60 20.00
N ASP A 313 -5.03 -4.47 19.90
CA ASP A 313 -3.73 -4.18 19.31
C ASP A 313 -3.74 -4.20 17.76
N GLY A 314 -4.92 -4.42 17.16
CA GLY A 314 -5.11 -4.50 15.72
C GLY A 314 -4.80 -5.87 15.11
N SER A 315 -4.33 -6.86 15.90
CA SER A 315 -4.07 -8.19 15.37
C SER A 315 -5.35 -8.94 15.01
N ILE A 316 -5.40 -9.43 13.76
CA ILE A 316 -6.55 -10.19 13.25
C ILE A 316 -6.42 -11.64 13.70
N LYS A 317 -7.47 -12.17 14.33
CA LYS A 317 -7.55 -13.57 14.76
C LYS A 317 -8.30 -14.43 13.76
N LYS A 318 -9.40 -13.92 13.24
CA LYS A 318 -10.25 -14.66 12.33
C LYS A 318 -11.05 -13.69 11.46
N PHE A 319 -11.25 -14.04 10.20
CA PHE A 319 -12.29 -13.42 9.39
C PHE A 319 -12.87 -14.39 8.36
N ARG A 320 -14.09 -14.12 7.93
CA ARG A 320 -14.73 -14.73 6.77
C ARG A 320 -15.48 -13.65 6.00
N ILE A 321 -15.07 -13.44 4.76
CA ILE A 321 -15.67 -12.47 3.84
C ILE A 321 -16.20 -13.26 2.65
N SER A 322 -17.48 -13.12 2.36
CA SER A 322 -18.16 -13.76 1.24
C SER A 322 -18.76 -12.75 0.28
N ASN A 323 -19.24 -13.23 -0.85
CA ASN A 323 -19.89 -12.40 -1.87
C ASN A 323 -19.06 -11.16 -2.27
N ILE A 324 -17.74 -11.30 -2.29
CA ILE A 324 -16.86 -10.23 -2.75
C ILE A 324 -17.17 -9.98 -4.23
N LYS A 325 -17.54 -8.75 -4.55
CA LYS A 325 -17.59 -8.18 -5.91
C LYS A 325 -17.01 -6.80 -5.82
N THR A 326 -15.79 -6.65 -6.26
CA THR A 326 -15.05 -5.42 -6.04
C THR A 326 -14.48 -4.90 -7.33
N GLN A 327 -14.85 -3.67 -7.67
CA GLN A 327 -14.11 -2.86 -8.63
C GLN A 327 -12.94 -2.24 -7.90
N LEU A 328 -11.72 -2.55 -8.29
CA LEU A 328 -10.52 -2.07 -7.59
C LEU A 328 -10.50 -0.55 -7.46
N ASN A 329 -10.94 0.18 -8.49
CA ASN A 329 -11.04 1.63 -8.43
C ASN A 329 -11.92 2.15 -7.29
N ASP A 330 -12.93 1.39 -6.87
CA ASP A 330 -13.82 1.82 -5.79
C ASP A 330 -13.16 1.70 -4.42
N VAL A 331 -12.34 0.68 -4.23
CA VAL A 331 -11.74 0.32 -2.93
C VAL A 331 -10.30 0.77 -2.76
N MET A 332 -9.61 1.18 -3.83
CA MET A 332 -8.22 1.66 -3.78
C MET A 332 -7.98 2.75 -2.73
N PRO A 333 -8.87 3.74 -2.53
CA PRO A 333 -8.66 4.74 -1.48
C PRO A 333 -8.66 4.15 -0.05
N ILE A 334 -9.24 2.96 0.13
CA ILE A 334 -9.29 2.25 1.41
C ILE A 334 -8.09 1.31 1.56
N LEU A 335 -7.64 0.72 0.44
CA LEU A 335 -6.56 -0.27 0.39
C LEU A 335 -5.24 0.40 -0.02
N SER A 336 -4.77 1.35 0.78
CA SER A 336 -3.57 2.15 0.48
C SER A 336 -2.27 1.34 0.30
N PHE A 337 -2.26 0.06 0.69
CA PHE A 337 -1.14 -0.86 0.46
C PHE A 337 -1.08 -1.41 -0.97
N LEU A 338 -2.15 -1.27 -1.77
CA LEU A 338 -2.16 -1.66 -3.17
C LEU A 338 -1.63 -0.53 -4.06
N PRO A 339 -0.92 -0.85 -5.16
CA PRO A 339 -0.49 0.15 -6.13
C PRO A 339 -1.69 0.91 -6.73
N SER A 340 -1.62 2.24 -6.78
CA SER A 340 -2.69 3.12 -7.29
C SER A 340 -3.08 2.87 -8.75
N ASP A 341 -2.21 2.21 -9.49
CA ASP A 341 -2.36 1.95 -10.92
C ASP A 341 -3.09 0.63 -11.24
N LEU A 342 -3.49 -0.13 -10.20
CA LEU A 342 -4.31 -1.32 -10.38
C LEU A 342 -5.75 -0.92 -10.72
N PHE A 343 -6.36 -1.61 -11.69
CA PHE A 343 -7.76 -1.46 -12.07
C PHE A 343 -8.38 -2.81 -12.39
N GLY A 344 -9.71 -2.85 -12.52
CA GLY A 344 -10.45 -4.07 -12.84
C GLY A 344 -11.26 -4.57 -11.66
N GLU A 345 -11.66 -5.83 -11.72
CA GLU A 345 -12.59 -6.43 -10.78
C GLU A 345 -12.07 -7.72 -10.15
N THR A 346 -12.50 -7.97 -8.93
CA THR A 346 -12.29 -9.25 -8.25
C THR A 346 -13.60 -9.70 -7.61
N ALA A 347 -13.83 -11.01 -7.61
CA ALA A 347 -15.00 -11.61 -6.98
C ALA A 347 -14.63 -12.92 -6.28
N GLY A 348 -15.40 -13.31 -5.25
CA GLY A 348 -15.17 -14.57 -4.56
C GLY A 348 -15.42 -14.53 -3.06
N ASN A 349 -14.67 -15.32 -2.34
CA ASN A 349 -14.67 -15.38 -0.89
C ASN A 349 -13.25 -15.54 -0.35
N LEU A 350 -13.04 -15.09 0.88
CA LEU A 350 -11.77 -15.19 1.58
C LEU A 350 -12.01 -15.35 3.07
N SER A 351 -11.31 -16.27 3.69
CA SER A 351 -11.31 -16.47 5.14
C SER A 351 -9.91 -16.60 5.68
N PHE A 352 -9.76 -16.23 6.94
CA PHE A 352 -8.53 -16.36 7.71
C PHE A 352 -8.88 -16.90 9.10
N ASP A 353 -8.18 -17.91 9.53
CA ASP A 353 -8.34 -18.48 10.87
C ASP A 353 -6.99 -19.06 11.35
N ASN A 354 -6.56 -18.68 12.54
CA ASN A 354 -5.33 -19.19 13.17
C ASN A 354 -4.09 -19.17 12.24
N GLY A 355 -3.89 -18.05 11.51
CA GLY A 355 -2.74 -17.89 10.61
C GLY A 355 -2.92 -18.50 9.22
N LYS A 356 -4.08 -19.09 8.91
CA LYS A 356 -4.35 -19.77 7.65
C LYS A 356 -5.41 -19.02 6.83
N TYR A 357 -5.08 -18.73 5.58
CA TYR A 357 -6.00 -18.19 4.59
C TYR A 357 -6.64 -19.32 3.79
N ASN A 358 -7.95 -19.21 3.55
CA ASN A 358 -8.73 -20.10 2.70
C ASN A 358 -9.72 -19.29 1.87
N GLY A 359 -9.96 -19.69 0.63
CA GLY A 359 -10.93 -19.01 -0.22
C GLY A 359 -10.82 -19.35 -1.68
N ALA A 360 -11.68 -18.72 -2.47
CA ALA A 360 -11.62 -18.76 -3.92
C ALA A 360 -11.88 -17.36 -4.47
N LEU A 361 -10.99 -16.89 -5.32
CA LEU A 361 -11.04 -15.56 -5.92
C LEU A 361 -11.00 -15.68 -7.44
N THR A 362 -11.84 -14.96 -8.12
CA THR A 362 -11.75 -14.69 -9.54
C THR A 362 -11.20 -13.29 -9.73
N LEU A 363 -10.26 -13.14 -10.63
CA LEU A 363 -9.57 -11.90 -10.93
C LEU A 363 -9.78 -11.53 -12.39
N ASN A 364 -10.05 -10.26 -12.64
CA ASN A 364 -10.05 -9.65 -13.96
C ASN A 364 -9.46 -8.25 -13.79
N VAL A 365 -8.15 -8.21 -13.62
CA VAL A 365 -7.42 -7.02 -13.18
C VAL A 365 -6.35 -6.63 -14.17
N GLY A 366 -6.00 -5.36 -14.19
CA GLY A 366 -4.93 -4.81 -15.00
C GLY A 366 -4.13 -3.79 -14.21
N TYR A 367 -2.94 -3.46 -14.74
CA TYR A 367 -2.04 -2.48 -14.20
C TYR A 367 -1.81 -1.36 -15.23
N LYS A 368 -2.13 -0.14 -14.86
CA LYS A 368 -2.04 1.02 -15.73
C LYS A 368 -0.84 1.89 -15.32
N ARG A 369 0.33 1.53 -15.79
CA ARG A 369 1.48 2.44 -15.72
C ARG A 369 1.91 2.78 -17.13
N LYS A 370 2.23 4.01 -17.43
CA LYS A 370 2.52 4.73 -18.69
C LYS A 370 2.33 3.95 -20.02
N GLU A 371 2.51 2.63 -20.08
CA GLU A 371 2.47 1.82 -21.31
C GLU A 371 1.85 0.43 -21.14
N ASN A 372 0.86 0.27 -20.26
CA ASN A 372 0.02 -0.94 -20.26
C ASN A 372 0.79 -2.28 -20.29
N LEU A 373 1.86 -2.39 -19.53
CA LEU A 373 2.74 -3.55 -19.46
C LEU A 373 1.98 -4.85 -19.21
N ILE A 374 1.04 -4.82 -18.27
CA ILE A 374 0.24 -5.98 -17.89
C ILE A 374 -1.24 -5.56 -17.90
N ARG A 375 -2.03 -6.17 -18.76
CA ARG A 375 -3.48 -5.93 -18.86
C ARG A 375 -4.23 -7.24 -18.77
N ASN A 376 -5.49 -7.15 -18.29
CA ASN A 376 -6.47 -8.24 -18.37
C ASN A 376 -5.96 -9.56 -17.76
N LEU A 377 -5.33 -9.50 -16.57
CA LEU A 377 -5.07 -10.71 -15.80
C LEU A 377 -6.41 -11.31 -15.39
N LYS A 378 -6.81 -12.40 -16.04
CA LYS A 378 -8.11 -13.06 -15.84
C LYS A 378 -7.93 -14.53 -15.51
N GLY A 379 -8.53 -14.95 -14.40
CA GLY A 379 -8.46 -16.34 -13.97
C GLY A 379 -9.05 -16.52 -12.58
N ALA A 380 -8.89 -17.70 -12.02
CA ALA A 380 -9.35 -18.03 -10.67
C ALA A 380 -8.20 -18.65 -9.87
N ALA A 381 -8.16 -18.31 -8.59
CA ALA A 381 -7.24 -18.87 -7.61
C ALA A 381 -8.02 -19.45 -6.45
N VAL A 382 -7.65 -20.63 -6.00
CA VAL A 382 -8.14 -21.26 -4.78
C VAL A 382 -7.02 -21.23 -3.76
N ILE A 383 -7.33 -20.78 -2.55
CA ILE A 383 -6.40 -20.70 -1.43
C ILE A 383 -6.83 -21.75 -0.41
N ARG A 384 -5.94 -22.66 -0.03
CA ARG A 384 -6.17 -23.66 0.99
C ARG A 384 -4.99 -23.70 1.97
N ASP A 385 -5.24 -23.36 3.23
CA ASP A 385 -4.21 -23.30 4.28
C ASP A 385 -2.95 -22.52 3.87
N ASN A 386 -3.14 -21.33 3.28
CA ASN A 386 -2.10 -20.46 2.72
C ASN A 386 -1.45 -20.97 1.41
N ILE A 387 -1.89 -22.06 0.85
CA ILE A 387 -1.39 -22.56 -0.44
C ILE A 387 -2.31 -22.04 -1.52
N ILE A 388 -1.74 -21.30 -2.47
CA ILE A 388 -2.46 -20.86 -3.68
C ILE A 388 -2.31 -21.95 -4.73
N ASP A 389 -3.45 -22.37 -5.26
CA ASP A 389 -3.56 -23.19 -6.46
C ASP A 389 -4.42 -22.41 -7.47
N SER A 390 -3.87 -22.11 -8.63
CA SER A 390 -4.58 -21.33 -9.62
C SER A 390 -4.89 -22.13 -10.86
N THR A 391 -6.06 -21.86 -11.44
CA THR A 391 -6.26 -22.13 -12.87
C THR A 391 -5.31 -21.23 -13.66
N PRO A 392 -4.89 -21.61 -14.88
CA PRO A 392 -4.08 -20.74 -15.69
C PRO A 392 -4.75 -19.37 -15.86
N PHE A 393 -4.08 -18.32 -15.39
CA PHE A 393 -4.50 -16.96 -15.67
C PHE A 393 -4.13 -16.60 -17.10
N THR A 394 -5.07 -16.01 -17.82
CA THR A 394 -4.76 -15.32 -19.08
C THR A 394 -4.38 -13.89 -18.80
N VAL A 395 -3.35 -13.40 -19.48
CA VAL A 395 -2.85 -12.04 -19.30
C VAL A 395 -2.35 -11.48 -20.62
N LEU A 396 -2.48 -10.17 -20.80
CA LEU A 396 -1.81 -9.46 -21.88
C LEU A 396 -0.53 -8.80 -21.34
N ILE A 397 0.62 -9.24 -21.79
CA ILE A 397 1.91 -8.62 -21.50
C ILE A 397 2.37 -7.92 -22.78
N TYR A 398 2.55 -6.60 -22.74
CA TYR A 398 2.77 -5.79 -23.97
C TYR A 398 1.76 -6.09 -25.08
N ASN A 399 0.46 -6.19 -24.72
CA ASN A 399 -0.65 -6.54 -25.60
C ASN A 399 -0.58 -7.94 -26.22
N GLN A 400 0.26 -8.83 -25.72
CA GLN A 400 0.39 -10.19 -26.23
C GLN A 400 -0.15 -11.21 -25.23
N PRO A 401 -0.92 -12.19 -25.68
CA PRO A 401 -1.56 -13.15 -24.80
C PRO A 401 -0.53 -14.12 -24.21
N CYS A 402 -0.46 -14.14 -22.89
CA CYS A 402 0.31 -15.09 -22.11
C CYS A 402 -0.58 -15.80 -21.10
N THR A 403 -0.11 -16.89 -20.54
CA THR A 403 -0.72 -17.57 -19.41
C THR A 403 0.22 -17.57 -18.22
N ILE A 404 -0.33 -17.45 -17.01
CA ILE A 404 0.42 -17.48 -15.75
C ILE A 404 -0.24 -18.51 -14.84
N ASN A 405 0.53 -19.46 -14.33
CA ASN A 405 0.14 -20.36 -13.25
C ASN A 405 0.77 -19.89 -11.97
N LEU A 406 -0.05 -19.62 -10.95
CA LEU A 406 0.41 -19.18 -9.63
C LEU A 406 0.29 -20.32 -8.63
N ALA A 407 1.32 -20.52 -7.83
CA ALA A 407 1.32 -21.42 -6.70
C ALA A 407 2.14 -20.82 -5.55
N THR A 408 1.83 -21.19 -4.31
CA THR A 408 2.67 -20.92 -3.14
C THR A 408 3.09 -22.24 -2.52
N THR A 409 4.33 -22.32 -2.06
CA THR A 409 4.87 -23.53 -1.43
C THR A 409 5.01 -23.40 0.07
N ASP A 410 4.93 -22.17 0.59
CA ASP A 410 5.00 -21.87 2.02
C ASP A 410 3.67 -21.30 2.52
N GLY A 411 3.30 -21.69 3.72
CA GLY A 411 2.07 -21.23 4.36
C GLY A 411 2.06 -19.75 4.79
N GLY A 412 3.03 -18.93 4.36
CA GLY A 412 3.16 -17.53 4.76
C GLY A 412 3.09 -16.52 3.62
N PHE A 413 2.82 -16.95 2.38
CA PHE A 413 2.89 -16.12 1.16
C PHE A 413 4.24 -15.42 0.96
N LYS A 414 5.30 -15.94 1.60
CA LYS A 414 6.65 -15.38 1.48
C LYS A 414 7.27 -15.69 0.14
N THR A 415 6.88 -16.82 -0.46
CA THR A 415 7.37 -17.27 -1.76
C THR A 415 6.20 -17.61 -2.67
N ILE A 416 6.13 -16.95 -3.82
CA ILE A 416 5.13 -17.19 -4.87
C ILE A 416 5.86 -17.79 -6.07
N THR A 417 5.40 -18.95 -6.53
CA THR A 417 5.83 -19.54 -7.79
C THR A 417 4.87 -19.09 -8.89
N ALA A 418 5.40 -18.43 -9.94
CA ALA A 418 4.62 -17.97 -11.07
C ALA A 418 5.25 -18.50 -12.37
N ASN A 419 4.62 -19.48 -13.01
CA ASN A 419 5.06 -19.99 -14.30
C ASN A 419 4.36 -19.24 -15.42
N ILE A 420 5.12 -18.63 -16.31
CA ILE A 420 4.66 -17.78 -17.41
C ILE A 420 4.88 -18.49 -18.73
N TYR A 421 3.85 -18.62 -19.53
CA TYR A 421 3.94 -19.12 -20.90
C TYR A 421 3.36 -18.10 -21.88
N CYS A 422 4.13 -17.77 -22.92
CA CYS A 422 3.69 -16.94 -24.03
C CYS A 422 3.98 -17.69 -25.35
N LYS A 423 2.97 -17.86 -26.19
CA LYS A 423 3.19 -18.44 -27.51
C LYS A 423 4.05 -17.53 -28.37
N ASP A 424 3.68 -16.26 -28.43
CA ASP A 424 4.39 -15.23 -29.17
C ASP A 424 4.64 -14.04 -28.25
N PHE A 425 5.88 -13.59 -28.19
CA PHE A 425 6.23 -12.39 -27.44
C PHE A 425 7.10 -11.47 -28.27
N SER A 426 6.68 -10.24 -28.47
CA SER A 426 7.45 -9.24 -29.18
C SER A 426 7.55 -7.94 -28.39
N TYR A 427 8.77 -7.42 -28.31
CA TYR A 427 9.06 -6.13 -27.70
C TYR A 427 9.89 -5.28 -28.67
N ASP A 428 9.43 -4.06 -28.92
CA ASP A 428 10.11 -3.15 -29.85
C ASP A 428 10.38 -1.81 -29.13
N THR A 429 11.67 -1.54 -28.86
CA THR A 429 12.10 -0.32 -28.18
C THR A 429 12.02 0.92 -29.07
N VAL A 430 11.89 0.77 -30.41
CA VAL A 430 11.88 1.91 -31.34
C VAL A 430 10.52 2.62 -31.35
N ALA A 431 9.45 1.92 -31.02
CA ALA A 431 8.12 2.52 -30.91
C ALA A 431 7.99 3.54 -29.76
N ASP A 432 8.89 3.48 -28.78
CA ASP A 432 8.86 4.33 -27.57
C ASP A 432 9.56 5.69 -27.72
N THR A 433 10.20 5.96 -28.85
CA THR A 433 10.96 7.20 -29.04
C THR A 433 10.09 8.46 -29.25
N ALA A 434 8.77 8.30 -29.40
CA ALA A 434 7.83 9.43 -29.45
C ALA A 434 7.51 10.04 -28.07
N ALA A 435 7.89 9.37 -26.98
CA ALA A 435 7.63 9.82 -25.59
C ALA A 435 8.85 10.51 -24.93
N LYS A 436 9.70 11.16 -25.70
CA LYS A 436 11.03 11.66 -25.30
C LYS A 436 11.07 12.85 -24.34
N ASN A 437 10.00 13.25 -23.67
CA ASN A 437 10.02 14.44 -22.80
C ASN A 437 9.45 14.26 -21.39
N SER A 438 9.44 13.08 -20.85
CA SER A 438 9.22 12.94 -19.40
C SER A 438 10.37 12.15 -18.80
N ALA A 439 11.01 12.75 -17.76
CA ALA A 439 12.02 12.09 -16.93
C ALA A 439 11.63 10.63 -16.73
N ALA A 440 12.56 9.75 -17.07
CA ALA A 440 12.38 8.32 -16.93
C ALA A 440 11.93 8.01 -15.50
N ASP A 441 10.63 7.83 -15.29
CA ASP A 441 10.16 7.01 -14.18
C ASP A 441 10.68 5.61 -14.49
N SER A 442 11.94 5.40 -14.13
CA SER A 442 12.55 4.09 -14.14
C SER A 442 11.62 3.18 -13.34
N PHE A 443 11.17 2.08 -13.95
CA PHE A 443 10.50 1.03 -13.23
C PHE A 443 11.50 0.50 -12.19
N VAL A 444 11.48 1.08 -11.01
CA VAL A 444 12.08 0.49 -9.83
C VAL A 444 10.98 -0.38 -9.24
N PRO A 445 11.03 -1.70 -9.36
CA PRO A 445 10.10 -2.56 -8.66
C PRO A 445 10.27 -2.22 -7.18
N HIS A 446 9.21 -1.72 -6.55
CA HIS A 446 9.20 -1.61 -5.10
C HIS A 446 9.55 -2.99 -4.54
N ALA A 447 10.39 -3.04 -3.52
CA ALA A 447 10.74 -4.28 -2.86
C ALA A 447 9.44 -5.02 -2.53
N LEU A 448 9.20 -6.13 -3.21
CA LEU A 448 8.02 -6.94 -2.96
C LEU A 448 8.14 -7.55 -1.57
N PRO A 449 7.05 -7.59 -0.77
CA PRO A 449 7.07 -8.22 0.55
C PRO A 449 7.20 -9.75 0.48
N PHE A 450 7.34 -10.31 -0.71
CA PHE A 450 7.47 -11.73 -1.00
C PHE A 450 8.54 -11.98 -2.06
N GLN A 451 9.06 -13.20 -2.10
CA GLN A 451 9.90 -13.67 -3.19
C GLN A 451 9.04 -14.26 -4.29
N ALA A 452 9.39 -13.99 -5.54
CA ALA A 452 8.76 -14.62 -6.68
C ALA A 452 9.78 -15.50 -7.41
N ASN A 453 9.41 -16.72 -7.75
CA ASN A 453 10.20 -17.61 -8.58
C ASN A 453 9.30 -18.32 -9.61
N GLY A 454 9.91 -18.95 -10.59
CA GLY A 454 9.16 -19.69 -11.57
C GLY A 454 9.93 -19.90 -12.86
N LYS A 455 9.19 -20.30 -13.88
CA LYS A 455 9.68 -20.56 -15.21
C LYS A 455 9.01 -19.60 -16.20
N ILE A 456 9.77 -19.10 -17.14
CA ILE A 456 9.26 -18.36 -18.31
C ILE A 456 9.51 -19.23 -19.54
N GLU A 457 8.47 -19.47 -20.33
CA GLU A 457 8.51 -20.20 -21.59
C GLU A 457 7.91 -19.34 -22.69
N ILE A 458 8.63 -19.15 -23.78
CA ILE A 458 8.19 -18.36 -24.93
C ILE A 458 8.52 -19.15 -26.19
N ASP A 459 7.50 -19.52 -27.00
CA ASP A 459 7.73 -20.29 -28.21
C ASP A 459 8.41 -19.44 -29.30
N SER A 460 7.95 -18.18 -29.45
CA SER A 460 8.50 -17.22 -30.40
C SER A 460 8.80 -15.90 -29.70
N LEU A 461 10.08 -15.56 -29.61
CA LEU A 461 10.57 -14.34 -28.95
C LEU A 461 11.15 -13.38 -29.99
N ARG A 462 10.62 -12.15 -30.02
CA ARG A 462 11.19 -11.07 -30.79
C ARG A 462 11.48 -9.87 -29.89
N ILE A 463 12.73 -9.43 -29.85
CA ILE A 463 13.13 -8.19 -29.15
C ILE A 463 13.81 -7.30 -30.20
N ASN A 464 13.16 -6.23 -30.61
CA ASN A 464 13.58 -5.42 -31.76
C ASN A 464 13.80 -6.31 -33.00
N THR A 465 15.03 -6.35 -33.48
CA THR A 465 15.45 -7.21 -34.60
C THR A 465 15.85 -8.61 -34.18
N PHE A 466 16.06 -8.86 -32.88
CA PHE A 466 16.45 -10.18 -32.37
C PHE A 466 15.26 -11.14 -32.36
N ASN A 467 15.39 -12.26 -33.10
CA ASN A 467 14.38 -13.29 -33.18
C ASN A 467 14.91 -14.61 -32.66
N ALA A 468 14.30 -15.15 -31.63
CA ALA A 468 14.61 -16.45 -31.07
C ALA A 468 13.37 -17.32 -30.95
N SER A 469 13.52 -18.61 -30.83
CA SER A 469 12.41 -19.54 -30.55
C SER A 469 12.74 -20.44 -29.36
N LYS A 470 11.70 -21.01 -28.78
CA LYS A 470 11.80 -21.90 -27.62
C LYS A 470 12.63 -21.31 -26.47
N ALA A 471 12.38 -20.06 -26.16
CA ALA A 471 13.06 -19.40 -25.05
C ALA A 471 12.49 -19.91 -23.72
N ILE A 472 13.37 -20.40 -22.87
CA ILE A 472 13.03 -20.97 -21.55
C ILE A 472 14.03 -20.43 -20.55
N THR A 473 13.54 -19.99 -19.37
CA THR A 473 14.41 -19.61 -18.26
C THR A 473 13.69 -19.83 -16.93
N ASN A 474 14.44 -20.19 -15.91
CA ASN A 474 13.97 -20.09 -14.54
C ASN A 474 14.35 -18.71 -14.00
N TYR A 475 13.46 -18.10 -13.24
CA TYR A 475 13.72 -16.82 -12.62
C TYR A 475 13.48 -16.86 -11.11
N GLN A 476 14.19 -15.99 -10.41
CA GLN A 476 13.96 -15.68 -9.00
C GLN A 476 14.02 -14.17 -8.82
N PHE A 477 12.99 -13.60 -8.24
CA PHE A 477 12.95 -12.20 -7.83
C PHE A 477 12.87 -12.15 -6.30
N ALA A 478 13.89 -11.57 -5.67
CA ALA A 478 13.99 -11.43 -4.22
C ALA A 478 14.53 -10.05 -3.86
N GLY A 479 13.80 -9.32 -3.04
CA GLY A 479 14.09 -7.91 -2.77
C GLY A 479 13.99 -7.08 -4.06
N SER A 480 15.10 -6.48 -4.48
CA SER A 480 15.22 -5.72 -5.73
C SER A 480 16.03 -6.44 -6.82
N LYS A 481 16.33 -7.74 -6.65
CA LYS A 481 17.17 -8.49 -7.59
C LYS A 481 16.37 -9.56 -8.34
N LEU A 482 16.44 -9.50 -9.68
CA LEU A 482 15.97 -10.56 -10.58
C LEU A 482 17.16 -11.42 -11.00
N THR A 483 17.09 -12.72 -10.76
CA THR A 483 18.10 -13.69 -11.20
C THR A 483 17.47 -14.63 -12.23
N LEU A 484 18.11 -14.82 -13.36
CA LEU A 484 17.74 -15.76 -14.41
C LEU A 484 18.72 -16.92 -14.39
N THR A 485 18.21 -18.14 -14.35
CA THR A 485 19.02 -19.36 -14.37
C THR A 485 18.52 -20.31 -15.44
N ASN A 486 19.41 -21.16 -15.95
CA ASN A 486 19.07 -22.15 -16.98
C ASN A 486 18.34 -21.52 -18.18
N ALA A 487 18.72 -20.29 -18.54
CA ALA A 487 18.19 -19.65 -19.74
C ALA A 487 18.65 -20.37 -20.99
N SER A 488 17.73 -20.63 -21.90
CA SER A 488 18.05 -21.24 -23.19
C SER A 488 17.09 -20.76 -24.26
N CYS A 489 17.58 -20.66 -25.50
CA CYS A 489 16.74 -20.41 -26.69
C CYS A 489 17.42 -20.92 -27.96
N GLN A 490 16.63 -21.08 -29.01
CA GLN A 490 17.13 -21.34 -30.38
C GLN A 490 17.28 -20.00 -31.09
N PHE A 491 18.47 -19.77 -31.64
CA PHE A 491 18.81 -18.55 -32.34
C PHE A 491 19.65 -18.87 -33.58
N LEU A 492 19.27 -18.32 -34.73
CA LEU A 492 19.97 -18.47 -35.99
C LEU A 492 20.36 -19.92 -36.36
N GLY A 493 19.52 -20.89 -35.98
CA GLY A 493 19.75 -22.31 -36.26
C GLY A 493 20.70 -23.02 -35.31
N GLY A 494 21.10 -22.40 -34.24
CA GLY A 494 21.84 -22.96 -33.12
C GLY A 494 21.14 -22.69 -31.79
N ASP A 495 21.81 -22.98 -30.68
CA ASP A 495 21.32 -22.84 -29.32
C ASP A 495 22.13 -21.80 -28.55
N ILE A 496 21.44 -21.01 -27.73
CA ILE A 496 22.04 -20.16 -26.71
C ILE A 496 21.60 -20.67 -25.33
N ARG A 497 22.55 -20.76 -24.40
CA ARG A 497 22.30 -21.08 -23.00
C ARG A 497 22.98 -20.06 -22.11
N GLY A 498 22.41 -19.77 -20.96
CA GLY A 498 23.04 -18.78 -20.08
C GLY A 498 22.34 -18.60 -18.74
N LYS A 499 22.82 -17.58 -18.04
CA LYS A 499 22.28 -17.07 -16.78
C LYS A 499 22.46 -15.56 -16.76
N GLY A 500 21.67 -14.88 -15.95
CA GLY A 500 21.80 -13.43 -15.80
C GLY A 500 21.24 -12.94 -14.47
N ALA A 501 21.55 -11.71 -14.16
CA ALA A 501 20.98 -11.03 -13.02
C ALA A 501 20.74 -9.55 -13.34
N ILE A 502 19.68 -8.99 -12.78
CA ILE A 502 19.38 -7.57 -12.87
C ILE A 502 19.18 -7.06 -11.45
N ASP A 503 19.91 -6.05 -11.06
CA ASP A 503 19.78 -5.37 -9.77
C ASP A 503 19.05 -4.04 -9.96
N PHE A 504 17.86 -3.94 -9.38
CA PHE A 504 16.98 -2.77 -9.40
C PHE A 504 17.12 -1.89 -8.15
N SER A 505 18.12 -2.09 -7.32
CA SER A 505 18.33 -1.29 -6.10
C SER A 505 18.69 0.17 -6.39
N SER A 506 19.10 0.47 -7.62
CA SER A 506 19.43 1.80 -8.13
C SER A 506 18.41 2.28 -9.18
N PRO A 507 18.18 3.58 -9.33
CA PRO A 507 17.39 4.15 -10.43
C PRO A 507 17.90 3.77 -11.82
N ALA A 508 19.19 3.44 -11.94
CA ALA A 508 19.82 2.89 -13.15
C ALA A 508 20.19 1.42 -12.89
N PRO A 509 19.31 0.45 -13.20
CA PRO A 509 19.53 -0.96 -12.89
C PRO A 509 20.75 -1.52 -13.57
N HIS A 510 21.48 -2.38 -12.86
CA HIS A 510 22.66 -3.06 -13.39
C HIS A 510 22.33 -4.49 -13.81
N ALA A 511 22.74 -4.86 -15.02
CA ALA A 511 22.54 -6.20 -15.58
C ALA A 511 23.88 -6.92 -15.79
N GLU A 512 23.90 -8.19 -15.43
CA GLU A 512 25.00 -9.13 -15.70
C GLU A 512 24.45 -10.34 -16.44
N ILE A 513 25.12 -10.73 -17.53
CA ILE A 513 24.70 -11.85 -18.38
C ILE A 513 25.91 -12.69 -18.70
N ALA A 514 25.83 -14.00 -18.46
CA ALA A 514 26.80 -14.97 -18.94
C ALA A 514 26.08 -15.94 -19.86
N MET A 515 26.56 -16.08 -21.08
CA MET A 515 25.96 -16.94 -22.12
C MET A 515 26.96 -17.80 -22.83
N GLN A 516 26.51 -18.96 -23.23
CA GLN A 516 27.20 -19.89 -24.13
C GLN A 516 26.33 -20.08 -25.36
N PHE A 517 26.90 -20.01 -26.52
CA PHE A 517 26.22 -20.26 -27.78
C PHE A 517 26.87 -21.42 -28.52
N ASN A 518 26.05 -22.22 -29.19
CA ASN A 518 26.47 -23.42 -29.85
C ASN A 518 25.80 -23.55 -31.23
N ALA A 519 26.59 -23.93 -32.23
CA ALA A 519 26.17 -24.20 -33.60
C ALA A 519 25.41 -23.05 -34.28
N ILE A 520 25.65 -21.79 -33.88
CA ILE A 520 25.04 -20.61 -34.50
C ILE A 520 25.44 -20.50 -35.96
N LYS A 521 24.48 -20.48 -36.85
CA LYS A 521 24.75 -20.40 -38.31
C LYS A 521 25.04 -18.96 -38.71
N ILE A 522 26.29 -18.66 -39.03
CA ILE A 522 26.75 -17.31 -39.38
C ILE A 522 26.00 -16.72 -40.57
N GLN A 523 25.70 -17.50 -41.59
CA GLN A 523 24.94 -17.05 -42.76
C GLN A 523 23.56 -16.51 -42.41
N ASN A 524 22.97 -16.96 -41.32
CA ASN A 524 21.67 -16.48 -40.86
C ASN A 524 21.72 -15.05 -40.25
N PHE A 525 22.93 -14.53 -39.95
CA PHE A 525 23.12 -13.12 -39.60
C PHE A 525 22.84 -12.15 -40.76
N SER A 526 22.67 -12.65 -41.99
CA SER A 526 22.24 -11.85 -43.13
C SER A 526 20.97 -11.03 -42.87
N LYS A 527 20.12 -11.51 -41.94
CA LYS A 527 18.92 -10.79 -41.46
C LYS A 527 19.23 -9.50 -40.69
N TYR A 528 20.45 -9.36 -40.17
CA TYR A 528 20.88 -8.25 -39.30
C TYR A 528 21.98 -7.39 -39.95
N SER A 529 22.64 -7.87 -40.98
CA SER A 529 23.71 -7.13 -41.66
C SER A 529 23.88 -7.56 -43.12
N ASP A 530 23.64 -6.62 -44.00
CA ASP A 530 23.86 -6.81 -45.45
C ASP A 530 25.34 -7.13 -45.78
N ARG A 531 26.28 -6.72 -44.91
CA ARG A 531 27.72 -6.97 -45.09
C ARG A 531 28.07 -8.45 -45.01
N ILE A 532 27.27 -9.26 -44.31
CA ILE A 532 27.48 -10.69 -44.10
C ILE A 532 26.67 -11.53 -45.08
N LYS A 533 25.65 -10.92 -45.70
CA LYS A 533 24.71 -11.61 -46.58
C LYS A 533 25.46 -12.28 -47.73
N ASP A 534 25.25 -13.58 -47.84
CA ASP A 534 25.84 -14.45 -48.87
C ASP A 534 27.39 -14.41 -48.98
N ARG A 535 28.04 -13.89 -47.91
CA ARG A 535 29.51 -13.73 -47.89
C ARG A 535 30.21 -14.52 -46.82
N PHE A 536 29.52 -14.82 -45.70
CA PHE A 536 30.13 -15.51 -44.58
C PHE A 536 29.28 -16.69 -44.13
N PHE A 537 29.87 -17.85 -44.21
CA PHE A 537 29.27 -19.14 -43.88
C PHE A 537 30.10 -19.82 -42.79
N GLY A 538 29.45 -20.55 -41.90
CA GLY A 538 30.11 -21.29 -40.84
C GLY A 538 29.21 -21.54 -39.64
N SER A 539 29.69 -22.28 -38.65
CA SER A 539 29.01 -22.60 -37.42
C SER A 539 29.81 -22.07 -36.24
N ALA A 540 29.24 -21.12 -35.52
CA ALA A 540 29.88 -20.48 -34.36
C ALA A 540 29.50 -21.14 -33.03
N ASN A 541 30.53 -21.35 -32.21
CA ASN A 541 30.43 -21.77 -30.81
C ASN A 541 31.21 -20.78 -29.95
N GLY A 542 30.79 -20.54 -28.70
CA GLY A 542 31.52 -19.65 -27.82
C GLY A 542 30.80 -19.33 -26.53
N ASN A 543 31.41 -18.42 -25.80
CA ASN A 543 30.88 -17.89 -24.54
C ASN A 543 31.06 -16.37 -24.47
N SER A 544 30.20 -15.75 -23.71
CA SER A 544 30.24 -14.31 -23.45
C SER A 544 29.84 -14.02 -22.04
N GLU A 545 30.53 -13.08 -21.41
CA GLU A 545 30.17 -12.50 -20.15
C GLU A 545 30.05 -10.99 -20.33
N LEU A 546 28.88 -10.43 -20.05
CA LEU A 546 28.57 -9.02 -20.27
C LEU A 546 27.97 -8.42 -19.02
N SER A 547 28.31 -7.17 -18.74
CA SER A 547 27.67 -6.35 -17.72
C SER A 547 27.38 -4.96 -18.29
N PHE A 548 26.24 -4.37 -17.92
CA PHE A 548 25.84 -3.04 -18.38
C PHE A 548 24.74 -2.45 -17.49
N THR A 549 24.57 -1.15 -17.58
CA THR A 549 23.47 -0.42 -16.95
C THR A 549 22.29 -0.34 -17.91
N ILE A 550 21.10 -0.70 -17.43
CA ILE A 550 19.86 -0.62 -18.21
C ILE A 550 19.43 0.84 -18.29
N GLY A 551 19.20 1.33 -19.49
CA GLY A 551 18.81 2.71 -19.74
C GLY A 551 18.60 2.95 -21.23
N SER A 552 18.90 4.16 -21.72
CA SER A 552 18.93 4.45 -23.13
C SER A 552 19.97 3.58 -23.88
N ARG A 553 19.87 3.53 -25.19
CA ARG A 553 20.87 2.82 -26.01
C ARG A 553 22.30 3.29 -25.72
N ASP A 554 22.46 4.59 -25.49
CA ASP A 554 23.78 5.16 -25.21
C ASP A 554 24.25 4.81 -23.79
N ASP A 555 23.35 4.75 -22.79
CA ASP A 555 23.68 4.29 -21.44
C ASP A 555 24.17 2.86 -21.44
N ILE A 556 23.45 1.96 -22.13
CA ILE A 556 23.84 0.56 -22.30
C ILE A 556 25.21 0.48 -22.96
N MET A 557 25.39 1.16 -24.09
CA MET A 557 26.64 1.06 -24.86
C MET A 557 27.85 1.65 -24.13
N ASN A 558 27.68 2.74 -23.39
CA ASN A 558 28.76 3.38 -22.64
C ASN A 558 29.16 2.59 -21.39
N SER A 559 28.21 1.89 -20.77
CA SER A 559 28.45 1.07 -19.57
C SER A 559 28.81 -0.37 -19.88
N LEU A 560 28.67 -0.82 -21.14
CA LEU A 560 28.90 -2.22 -21.54
C LEU A 560 30.34 -2.63 -21.26
N ARG A 561 30.50 -3.69 -20.51
CA ARG A 561 31.79 -4.32 -20.20
C ARG A 561 31.67 -5.82 -20.35
N GLY A 562 32.76 -6.48 -20.73
CA GLY A 562 32.77 -7.93 -20.77
C GLY A 562 33.76 -8.50 -21.71
N LYS A 563 33.55 -9.78 -22.02
CA LYS A 563 34.38 -10.55 -22.93
C LYS A 563 33.52 -11.45 -23.81
N LEU A 564 34.05 -11.71 -25.02
CA LEU A 564 33.48 -12.61 -25.99
C LEU A 564 34.58 -13.55 -26.49
N GLU A 565 34.39 -14.85 -26.31
CA GLU A 565 35.25 -15.87 -26.86
C GLU A 565 34.45 -16.73 -27.81
N PHE A 566 34.96 -16.94 -29.02
CA PHE A 566 34.27 -17.74 -30.03
C PHE A 566 35.18 -18.53 -30.94
N VAL A 567 34.61 -19.58 -31.46
CA VAL A 567 35.21 -20.43 -32.50
C VAL A 567 34.15 -20.58 -33.58
N ILE A 568 34.57 -20.37 -34.83
CA ILE A 568 33.76 -20.67 -36.02
C ILE A 568 34.43 -21.82 -36.75
N ASP A 569 33.74 -22.93 -36.84
CA ASP A 569 34.25 -24.14 -37.47
C ASP A 569 33.74 -24.27 -38.90
N LYS A 570 34.62 -24.76 -39.78
CA LYS A 570 34.37 -25.17 -41.18
C LYS A 570 33.45 -24.19 -41.91
N GLY A 571 34.01 -23.16 -42.46
CA GLY A 571 33.26 -22.12 -43.13
C GLY A 571 33.88 -21.65 -44.43
N LYS A 572 33.20 -20.64 -45.00
CA LYS A 572 33.59 -20.06 -46.28
C LYS A 572 33.38 -18.54 -46.24
N LEU A 573 34.35 -17.80 -46.71
CA LEU A 573 34.30 -16.38 -47.01
C LEU A 573 34.18 -16.18 -48.52
N VAL A 574 33.09 -15.53 -48.95
CA VAL A 574 32.80 -15.29 -50.37
C VAL A 574 32.78 -13.79 -50.60
N ASN A 575 33.58 -13.30 -51.49
CA ASN A 575 33.59 -11.91 -51.95
C ASN A 575 33.50 -10.89 -50.76
N THR A 576 34.37 -11.06 -49.78
CA THR A 576 34.45 -10.16 -48.61
C THR A 576 35.41 -9.01 -48.88
N GLY A 577 35.29 -7.87 -48.20
CA GLY A 577 36.22 -6.74 -48.34
C GLY A 577 37.68 -7.08 -48.00
N ILE A 578 37.93 -8.21 -47.30
CA ILE A 578 39.26 -8.75 -47.05
C ILE A 578 39.89 -9.16 -48.39
N GLN A 579 39.12 -9.71 -49.31
CA GLN A 579 39.57 -10.05 -50.65
C GLN A 579 39.91 -8.80 -51.47
N ASP A 580 39.16 -7.72 -51.29
CA ASP A 580 39.40 -6.43 -51.94
C ASP A 580 40.67 -5.75 -51.39
N GLY A 581 40.84 -5.75 -50.05
CA GLY A 581 42.03 -5.20 -49.38
C GLY A 581 43.32 -5.99 -49.73
N LEU A 582 43.23 -7.32 -49.78
CA LEU A 582 44.30 -8.20 -50.24
C LEU A 582 44.48 -8.14 -51.75
N GLY A 583 43.41 -7.88 -52.49
CA GLY A 583 43.38 -7.82 -53.94
C GLY A 583 44.34 -6.78 -54.48
N VAL A 584 44.38 -5.57 -53.91
CA VAL A 584 45.32 -4.51 -54.30
C VAL A 584 46.78 -4.99 -54.23
N TRP A 585 47.11 -5.74 -53.17
CA TRP A 585 48.48 -6.29 -53.02
C TRP A 585 48.71 -7.53 -53.92
N LEU A 586 47.67 -8.35 -54.11
CA LEU A 586 47.74 -9.55 -54.96
C LEU A 586 47.60 -9.24 -56.45
N GLU A 587 47.02 -8.09 -56.84
CA GLU A 587 47.01 -7.59 -58.24
C GLU A 587 48.39 -7.34 -58.75
N ASP A 588 49.31 -6.82 -57.93
CA ASP A 588 50.73 -6.71 -58.31
C ASP A 588 51.35 -8.08 -58.63
N LEU A 589 50.80 -9.16 -58.09
CA LEU A 589 51.16 -10.52 -58.26
C LEU A 589 50.40 -11.24 -59.38
N LYS A 590 49.44 -10.52 -60.05
CA LYS A 590 48.51 -11.07 -61.05
C LYS A 590 47.71 -12.28 -60.54
N TYR A 591 47.40 -12.31 -59.23
CA TYR A 591 46.65 -13.39 -58.58
C TYR A 591 45.27 -12.93 -58.19
N LYS A 592 44.22 -13.64 -58.63
CA LYS A 592 42.83 -13.39 -58.20
C LYS A 592 42.45 -14.31 -57.09
N LEU A 593 42.22 -13.74 -55.94
CA LEU A 593 41.82 -14.52 -54.77
C LEU A 593 40.47 -15.21 -55.03
N LYS A 594 40.39 -16.50 -54.78
CA LYS A 594 39.18 -17.31 -54.83
C LYS A 594 38.47 -17.21 -53.51
N ASP A 595 37.26 -17.74 -53.44
CA ASP A 595 36.56 -17.92 -52.17
C ASP A 595 37.46 -18.64 -51.14
N LEU A 596 37.48 -18.12 -49.89
CA LEU A 596 38.34 -18.66 -48.86
C LEU A 596 37.57 -19.65 -48.02
N GLU A 597 37.85 -20.93 -48.17
CA GLU A 597 37.40 -21.95 -47.23
C GLU A 597 38.36 -21.99 -46.05
N PHE A 598 37.82 -22.02 -44.81
CA PHE A 598 38.60 -22.06 -43.58
C PHE A 598 38.24 -23.26 -42.73
N ASN A 599 39.21 -23.77 -41.99
CA ASN A 599 39.02 -24.81 -41.02
C ASN A 599 38.47 -24.25 -39.71
N LYS A 600 38.98 -23.08 -39.28
CA LYS A 600 38.65 -22.49 -37.99
C LYS A 600 38.94 -21.00 -37.94
N ILE A 601 38.02 -20.26 -37.32
CA ILE A 601 38.29 -18.91 -36.82
C ILE A 601 38.14 -18.95 -35.30
N TYR A 602 39.10 -18.38 -34.60
CA TYR A 602 39.07 -18.19 -33.15
C TYR A 602 39.12 -16.70 -32.83
N GLY A 603 38.31 -16.24 -31.89
CA GLY A 603 38.33 -14.87 -31.43
C GLY A 603 38.20 -14.76 -29.92
N ASN A 604 38.97 -13.85 -29.32
CA ASN A 604 38.87 -13.42 -27.93
C ASN A 604 38.90 -11.91 -27.91
N ILE A 605 37.76 -11.31 -27.51
CA ILE A 605 37.54 -9.86 -27.56
C ILE A 605 37.08 -9.37 -26.18
N GLY A 606 37.78 -8.40 -25.63
CA GLY A 606 37.34 -7.62 -24.47
C GLY A 606 36.51 -6.44 -24.92
N ILE A 607 35.49 -6.10 -24.12
CA ILE A 607 34.55 -5.00 -24.39
C ILE A 607 34.59 -4.02 -23.22
N THR A 608 34.80 -2.74 -23.49
CA THR A 608 34.75 -1.68 -22.48
C THR A 608 34.13 -0.43 -23.11
N GLY A 609 32.81 -0.25 -22.90
CA GLY A 609 32.05 0.81 -23.55
C GLY A 609 32.12 0.69 -25.07
N ASN A 610 32.57 1.76 -25.71
CA ASN A 610 32.75 1.81 -27.17
C ASN A 610 34.03 1.17 -27.67
N ASN A 611 34.91 0.68 -26.79
CA ASN A 611 36.20 0.10 -27.14
C ASN A 611 36.16 -1.43 -27.12
N TYR A 612 36.61 -2.04 -28.20
CA TYR A 612 36.73 -3.50 -28.41
C TYR A 612 38.19 -3.87 -28.49
N GLN A 613 38.71 -4.53 -27.47
CA GLN A 613 40.10 -5.00 -27.41
C GLN A 613 40.19 -6.40 -27.99
N ILE A 614 40.86 -6.57 -29.09
CA ILE A 614 41.16 -7.87 -29.71
C ILE A 614 42.38 -8.46 -29.00
N HIS A 615 42.16 -9.36 -28.04
CA HIS A 615 43.26 -10.07 -27.38
C HIS A 615 43.88 -11.11 -28.32
N SER A 616 43.04 -11.78 -29.08
CA SER A 616 43.46 -12.74 -30.08
C SER A 616 42.34 -12.96 -31.10
N PHE A 617 42.65 -12.84 -32.36
CA PHE A 617 41.80 -13.29 -33.44
C PHE A 617 42.67 -14.07 -34.44
N VAL A 618 42.31 -15.32 -34.71
CA VAL A 618 43.05 -16.20 -35.61
C VAL A 618 42.09 -16.79 -36.65
N PHE A 619 42.29 -16.42 -37.90
CA PHE A 619 41.68 -17.09 -39.05
C PHE A 619 42.64 -18.17 -39.53
N ASN A 620 42.17 -19.40 -39.71
CA ASN A 620 42.99 -20.53 -40.11
C ASN A 620 42.36 -21.29 -41.28
N ALA A 621 42.96 -21.17 -42.45
CA ALA A 621 42.63 -21.89 -43.66
C ALA A 621 43.83 -22.78 -44.05
N PRO A 622 43.71 -23.71 -45.02
CA PRO A 622 44.79 -24.62 -45.40
C PRO A 622 46.09 -23.89 -45.75
N ASP A 623 46.00 -22.82 -46.52
CA ASP A 623 47.18 -22.11 -47.05
C ASP A 623 47.30 -20.66 -46.56
N ILE A 624 46.34 -20.17 -45.76
CA ILE A 624 46.31 -18.83 -45.26
C ILE A 624 45.99 -18.86 -43.76
N ARG A 625 46.78 -18.13 -42.98
CA ARG A 625 46.46 -17.85 -41.58
C ARG A 625 46.57 -16.34 -41.32
N MET A 626 45.63 -15.78 -40.65
CA MET A 626 45.63 -14.38 -40.26
C MET A 626 45.53 -14.28 -38.76
N LYS A 627 46.42 -13.55 -38.14
CA LYS A 627 46.43 -13.24 -36.72
C LYS A 627 46.19 -11.74 -36.54
N ILE A 628 45.21 -11.38 -35.71
CA ILE A 628 44.85 -10.00 -35.47
C ILE A 628 44.90 -9.73 -33.96
N ASN A 629 45.49 -8.64 -33.58
CA ASN A 629 45.44 -8.10 -32.23
C ASN A 629 45.41 -6.55 -32.24
N GLY A 630 44.98 -5.91 -31.16
CA GLY A 630 44.84 -4.48 -31.08
C GLY A 630 43.48 -4.07 -30.54
N PHE A 631 43.05 -2.90 -30.92
CA PHE A 631 41.74 -2.42 -30.50
C PHE A 631 41.03 -1.65 -31.63
N PHE A 632 39.72 -1.60 -31.53
CA PHE A 632 38.89 -0.72 -32.35
C PHE A 632 37.69 -0.21 -31.54
N ASN A 633 37.19 0.94 -31.96
CA ASN A 633 36.02 1.56 -31.41
C ASN A 633 34.78 1.27 -32.28
N ARG A 634 33.62 1.56 -31.78
CA ARG A 634 32.34 1.36 -32.48
C ARG A 634 32.25 2.12 -33.80
N ASP A 635 32.89 3.24 -33.93
CA ASP A 635 33.00 4.06 -35.14
C ASP A 635 34.05 3.51 -36.15
N LEU A 636 34.62 2.36 -35.84
CA LEU A 636 35.70 1.69 -36.57
C LEU A 636 37.05 2.43 -36.52
N SER A 637 37.18 3.48 -35.67
CA SER A 637 38.50 4.02 -35.39
C SER A 637 39.31 3.05 -34.54
N GLY A 638 40.62 2.98 -34.70
CA GLY A 638 41.41 2.06 -33.88
C GLY A 638 42.87 1.92 -34.34
N ASP A 639 43.53 0.91 -33.74
CA ASP A 639 44.88 0.49 -34.07
C ASP A 639 44.96 -1.04 -33.95
N VAL A 640 45.05 -1.70 -35.09
CA VAL A 640 44.99 -3.15 -35.18
C VAL A 640 46.19 -3.65 -35.97
N ARG A 641 46.94 -4.58 -35.40
CA ARG A 641 48.00 -5.29 -36.06
C ARG A 641 47.46 -6.58 -36.67
N ILE A 642 47.83 -6.83 -37.93
CA ILE A 642 47.43 -7.99 -38.73
C ILE A 642 48.69 -8.66 -39.23
N ASP A 643 48.93 -9.89 -38.77
CA ASP A 643 49.99 -10.76 -39.34
C ASP A 643 49.32 -11.75 -40.29
N LEU A 644 49.54 -11.55 -41.58
CA LEU A 644 49.00 -12.39 -42.63
C LEU A 644 50.05 -13.42 -43.05
N GLU A 645 49.73 -14.69 -42.87
CA GLU A 645 50.64 -15.79 -43.04
C GLU A 645 50.18 -16.67 -44.21
N PHE A 646 51.08 -16.97 -45.11
CA PHE A 646 50.83 -17.81 -46.27
C PHE A 646 51.79 -19.01 -46.33
N THR A 647 51.33 -20.18 -46.83
CA THR A 647 52.20 -21.30 -47.12
C THR A 647 52.87 -21.10 -48.49
N ARG A 648 53.94 -21.88 -48.76
CA ARG A 648 54.51 -21.93 -50.07
C ARG A 648 53.51 -22.43 -51.15
N HIS A 649 52.59 -23.31 -50.76
CA HIS A 649 51.57 -23.90 -51.63
C HIS A 649 50.61 -22.85 -52.17
N PHE A 650 50.24 -21.83 -51.35
CA PHE A 650 49.37 -20.71 -51.77
C PHE A 650 49.90 -19.99 -52.98
N PHE A 651 51.22 -19.89 -53.10
CA PHE A 651 51.90 -19.18 -54.18
C PHE A 651 52.24 -20.05 -55.39
N GLN A 652 51.92 -21.36 -55.41
CA GLN A 652 52.25 -22.28 -56.53
C GLN A 652 51.56 -21.91 -57.83
N ASP A 653 50.36 -21.30 -57.75
CA ASP A 653 49.59 -20.86 -58.91
C ASP A 653 50.05 -19.49 -59.45
N ILE A 654 51.01 -18.81 -58.78
CA ILE A 654 51.51 -17.52 -59.22
C ILE A 654 52.55 -17.67 -60.27
N PRO A 655 52.35 -17.14 -61.48
CA PRO A 655 53.22 -17.45 -62.66
C PRO A 655 54.63 -16.79 -62.61
N ASN A 656 54.87 -15.93 -61.56
CA ASN A 656 56.13 -15.19 -61.49
C ASN A 656 57.06 -15.68 -60.36
N PRO A 657 58.19 -16.41 -60.69
CA PRO A 657 59.13 -16.87 -59.66
C PRO A 657 59.86 -15.78 -58.90
N ALA A 658 59.98 -14.55 -59.43
CA ALA A 658 60.62 -13.43 -58.76
C ALA A 658 59.87 -12.99 -57.49
N VAL A 659 58.56 -13.29 -57.35
CA VAL A 659 57.75 -13.06 -56.17
C VAL A 659 58.30 -13.82 -54.96
N PHE A 660 58.77 -15.04 -55.14
CA PHE A 660 59.34 -15.80 -54.01
C PHE A 660 60.64 -15.20 -53.49
N LEU A 661 61.45 -14.56 -54.34
CA LEU A 661 62.66 -13.88 -53.92
C LEU A 661 62.35 -12.68 -53.07
N GLN A 662 61.32 -11.92 -53.39
CA GLN A 662 60.82 -10.76 -52.56
C GLN A 662 60.18 -11.21 -51.26
N LEU A 663 59.54 -12.37 -51.28
CA LEU A 663 58.85 -12.89 -50.06
C LEU A 663 59.81 -13.59 -49.11
N ASN A 664 61.00 -13.99 -49.51
CA ASN A 664 61.96 -14.71 -48.66
C ASN A 664 62.32 -13.94 -47.36
N LYS A 665 62.35 -12.62 -47.40
CA LYS A 665 62.54 -11.77 -46.18
C LYS A 665 61.47 -11.95 -45.12
N TYR A 666 60.28 -12.40 -45.50
CA TYR A 666 59.14 -12.64 -44.63
C TYR A 666 58.96 -14.08 -44.19
N LYS A 667 59.87 -14.98 -44.67
CA LYS A 667 59.79 -16.39 -44.36
C LYS A 667 60.17 -16.71 -42.95
N ARG A 668 59.22 -17.36 -42.21
CA ARG A 668 59.38 -17.90 -40.84
C ARG A 668 58.91 -19.35 -40.88
N ASP A 669 59.78 -20.30 -40.74
CA ASP A 669 59.49 -21.74 -40.92
C ASP A 669 58.80 -22.04 -42.26
N ARG A 670 57.60 -22.65 -42.18
CA ARG A 670 56.76 -22.97 -43.34
C ARG A 670 55.86 -21.81 -43.81
N TRP A 671 55.83 -20.64 -43.09
CA TRP A 671 54.99 -19.53 -43.40
C TRP A 671 55.77 -18.33 -43.93
N TYR A 672 55.14 -17.58 -44.82
CA TYR A 672 55.53 -16.25 -45.20
C TYR A 672 54.65 -15.26 -44.39
N VAL A 673 55.23 -14.59 -43.41
CA VAL A 673 54.51 -13.73 -42.47
C VAL A 673 54.61 -12.27 -42.88
N ILE A 674 53.54 -11.69 -43.35
CA ILE A 674 53.48 -10.30 -43.81
C ILE A 674 52.73 -9.48 -42.79
N PRO A 675 53.42 -8.58 -42.08
CA PRO A 675 52.77 -7.74 -41.08
C PRO A 675 52.11 -6.52 -41.72
N PHE A 676 50.88 -6.23 -41.28
CA PHE A 676 50.14 -5.03 -41.61
C PHE A 676 49.71 -4.34 -40.34
N GLN A 677 49.47 -3.01 -40.41
CA GLN A 677 48.84 -2.23 -39.42
C GLN A 677 47.66 -1.48 -40.03
N ALA A 678 46.51 -1.60 -39.43
CA ALA A 678 45.33 -0.81 -39.74
C ALA A 678 45.15 0.23 -38.64
N ARG A 679 45.28 1.52 -38.98
CA ARG A 679 45.22 2.59 -37.99
C ARG A 679 44.46 3.80 -38.52
N GLY A 680 43.66 4.43 -37.63
CA GLY A 680 42.93 5.67 -37.95
C GLY A 680 41.44 5.58 -37.77
N MET A 681 40.72 6.43 -38.49
CA MET A 681 39.25 6.60 -38.33
C MET A 681 38.40 5.47 -38.92
N ASP A 682 38.97 4.68 -39.84
CA ASP A 682 38.29 3.53 -40.46
C ASP A 682 39.32 2.45 -40.74
N ILE A 683 39.51 1.54 -39.77
CA ILE A 683 40.50 0.45 -39.85
C ILE A 683 40.14 -0.62 -40.86
N VAL A 684 38.94 -0.61 -41.46
CA VAL A 684 38.46 -1.55 -42.46
C VAL A 684 38.74 -1.04 -43.88
N SER A 685 39.04 0.24 -44.03
CA SER A 685 39.38 0.83 -45.31
C SER A 685 40.79 0.42 -45.76
N SER A 686 40.92 -0.04 -46.97
CA SER A 686 42.22 -0.41 -47.59
C SER A 686 43.23 0.74 -47.54
N LYS A 687 42.78 2.02 -47.51
CA LYS A 687 43.64 3.20 -47.44
C LYS A 687 44.34 3.35 -46.09
N ASN A 688 43.77 2.76 -45.03
CA ASN A 688 44.27 2.83 -43.66
C ASN A 688 45.06 1.57 -43.24
N ILE A 689 45.18 0.62 -44.14
CA ILE A 689 45.96 -0.61 -43.92
C ILE A 689 47.36 -0.43 -44.57
N VAL A 690 48.38 -0.32 -43.73
CA VAL A 690 49.76 -0.13 -44.16
C VAL A 690 50.56 -1.38 -43.87
N ARG A 691 51.33 -1.84 -44.86
CA ARG A 691 52.27 -2.92 -44.66
C ARG A 691 53.47 -2.44 -43.86
N LEU A 692 53.81 -3.17 -42.80
CA LEU A 692 55.01 -2.92 -42.02
C LEU A 692 56.22 -3.56 -42.67
N HIS A 693 57.34 -2.86 -42.77
CA HIS A 693 58.57 -3.32 -43.43
C HIS A 693 59.46 -4.15 -42.50
#